data_13954e4b0060462525ccd12b5d7b6f8f
#
_entry.id   13954e4b0060462525ccd12b5d7b6f8f
#
_cell.length_a   1.000
_cell.length_b   1.000
_cell.length_c   1.000
_cell.angle_alpha   90.00
_cell.angle_beta   90.00
_cell.angle_gamma   90.00
#
_symmetry.space_group_name_H-M   'P 1'
#
loop_
_entity.id
_entity.type
_entity.pdbx_description
1 polymer ?
#
loop_
_entity_poly.entity_id
_entity_poly.type
_entity_poly.pdbx_seq_one_letter_code
_entity_poly.pdbx_strand_id
1 'polypeptide(L)'
;MNTLRTIRVPLFAHPRCRGIASVLAMMFLVIFGSLAAAMAVVSQGNLSTADTHLKIGRSLAAADTGTRFVQHHLSTVAEQVRTSRGEIDGQAASILWGGDGTPENPGIAATLVDRLAGQPHNFEEPYLERIRQDAYGNDVYRVHLGPIAVGPNEPTFTATLTPHPLYDDNGEMIDYDAAEYDSPPYDGSQPTTGIDWDVSNAEPLDEAFVRLRVTAHDGPVGSRVYRSISMDLAIDRNIRYALLSRSRIMVGRNVMIEGPIGSTFDEVHLDKGHPVQMQSDFRGLHPDLDASLDALVGTLIADDANGDNRLNIHNPTEVQSFAPEQISNWDENGDGFIDEYDLLLKQFDTDNNGSLSRTELEVNATNPNVAVELFGLIDTSRPDRNGDGKIDSIDVQLGYNDGVIDNRDRYAKIRGEVYINALRSDWNNGAANTSPDSAYQDYFQGAISPRYGQEPLTFGATQNAAYDFQPEDFDTDLYRDRVSESELYSQAGVSSLDELPKQVEEVPYASSFPYDYYERPVIEGKTFTNILIPRGANVLFRNCTFIGVTFIETYEDNQDINYNYTGMEDASGELKHPDRSTPIDGAESNNSKDAANNIRFDNCTFAGSIVTDSPKEFTHVRNKLTFTGDTSFEDLTDPDAPLASTYLTEEERADLARSSILAPHYSIEMGTFTTPDVPDEKVNLSGTIVAGLIDMRGNIDVRGTILTTFNPQSNTGPVLGETSPNFNTTLGYFTDEDGDQEVDELPVNGMGRISIRYDPSLPLPDGITGPIELRLIAGTYREGGAQ
;
A
#
# COMPACT_ATOMS: atom_id res chain seq x y z
N MET A 1 -72.99 58.10 39.98
CA MET A 1 -74.52 58.24 39.92
C MET A 1 -75.04 57.05 39.14
N ASN A 2 -76.07 56.43 39.73
CA ASN A 2 -76.94 55.40 39.26
C ASN A 2 -76.55 53.93 39.52
N THR A 3 -77.00 53.51 40.64
CA THR A 3 -78.19 52.77 41.13
C THR A 3 -78.19 51.28 40.72
N LEU A 4 -77.77 50.49 41.74
CA LEU A 4 -78.04 49.07 41.88
C LEU A 4 -79.53 48.77 41.97
N ARG A 5 -80.00 47.91 41.06
CA ARG A 5 -81.35 47.29 41.21
C ARG A 5 -81.12 45.83 41.66
N THR A 6 -81.45 45.57 42.91
CA THR A 6 -81.53 44.26 43.54
C THR A 6 -82.77 43.52 43.02
N ILE A 7 -82.58 42.41 42.31
CA ILE A 7 -83.65 41.47 42.01
C ILE A 7 -83.61 40.34 43.03
N ARG A 8 -84.59 40.27 43.85
CA ARG A 8 -84.87 39.14 44.78
C ARG A 8 -85.56 38.07 43.96
N VAL A 9 -84.97 36.91 43.81
CA VAL A 9 -85.58 35.68 43.31
C VAL A 9 -85.94 34.81 44.53
N PRO A 10 -87.14 34.27 44.61
CA PRO A 10 -87.56 33.45 45.74
C PRO A 10 -86.88 32.10 45.78
N LEU A 11 -86.41 31.76 46.94
CA LEU A 11 -85.95 30.41 47.24
C LEU A 11 -87.10 29.42 47.23
N PHE A 12 -87.20 28.59 46.22
CA PHE A 12 -87.96 27.36 46.35
C PHE A 12 -87.12 26.30 47.02
N ALA A 13 -87.53 26.01 48.24
CA ALA A 13 -86.93 24.86 48.97
C ALA A 13 -87.52 23.58 48.36
N HIS A 14 -86.71 22.85 47.68
CA HIS A 14 -86.95 21.41 47.39
C HIS A 14 -86.21 20.53 48.39
N PRO A 15 -86.86 19.64 49.07
CA PRO A 15 -86.25 18.73 49.96
C PRO A 15 -85.78 17.48 49.19
N ARG A 16 -84.59 16.97 49.55
CA ARG A 16 -84.19 15.60 49.39
C ARG A 16 -83.70 15.11 48.01
N CYS A 17 -82.56 15.58 47.56
CA CYS A 17 -81.67 14.78 46.72
C CYS A 17 -80.20 14.92 47.12
N ARG A 18 -79.90 15.16 48.41
CA ARG A 18 -78.44 15.25 48.86
C ARG A 18 -77.61 13.93 48.84
N GLY A 19 -78.35 12.80 48.81
CA GLY A 19 -77.66 11.49 48.83
C GLY A 19 -77.07 11.05 47.43
N ILE A 20 -77.85 11.33 46.34
CA ILE A 20 -77.43 10.84 45.02
C ILE A 20 -76.33 11.72 44.43
N ALA A 21 -76.28 12.97 44.63
CA ALA A 21 -75.22 13.88 44.15
C ALA A 21 -73.89 13.60 44.85
N SER A 22 -73.88 13.25 46.17
CA SER A 22 -72.66 12.90 46.87
C SER A 22 -72.11 11.53 46.44
N VAL A 23 -72.97 10.56 46.16
CA VAL A 23 -72.56 9.22 45.63
C VAL A 23 -72.05 9.36 44.22
N LEU A 24 -72.65 10.14 43.35
CA LEU A 24 -72.19 10.45 42.00
C LEU A 24 -70.81 11.16 42.04
N ALA A 25 -70.64 12.17 42.92
CA ALA A 25 -69.43 12.90 43.11
C ALA A 25 -68.28 11.95 43.59
N MET A 26 -68.64 11.05 44.57
CA MET A 26 -67.64 10.00 44.97
C MET A 26 -67.33 9.03 43.89
N MET A 27 -68.27 8.57 43.10
CA MET A 27 -68.00 7.69 41.96
C MET A 27 -67.11 8.39 40.91
N PHE A 28 -67.41 9.65 40.58
CA PHE A 28 -66.51 10.41 39.69
C PHE A 28 -65.11 10.62 40.27
N LEU A 29 -65.02 10.90 41.54
CA LEU A 29 -63.69 11.05 42.21
C LEU A 29 -62.91 9.76 42.20
N VAL A 30 -63.53 8.60 42.41
CA VAL A 30 -62.92 7.30 42.34
C VAL A 30 -62.53 6.96 40.89
N ILE A 31 -63.36 7.22 39.89
CA ILE A 31 -63.12 6.98 38.50
C ILE A 31 -61.97 7.89 38.00
N PHE A 32 -62.03 9.20 38.26
CA PHE A 32 -60.99 10.13 37.89
C PHE A 32 -59.70 9.89 38.64
N GLY A 33 -59.77 9.50 39.92
CA GLY A 33 -58.61 9.12 40.72
C GLY A 33 -57.92 7.83 40.21
N SER A 34 -58.74 6.84 39.83
CA SER A 34 -58.20 5.60 39.24
C SER A 34 -57.63 5.84 37.84
N LEU A 35 -58.24 6.67 37.03
CA LEU A 35 -57.76 7.06 35.71
C LEU A 35 -56.45 7.87 35.80
N ALA A 36 -56.37 8.83 36.73
CA ALA A 36 -55.15 9.59 37.00
C ALA A 36 -54.01 8.69 37.51
N ALA A 37 -54.30 7.72 38.38
CA ALA A 37 -53.32 6.72 38.86
C ALA A 37 -52.85 5.82 37.71
N ALA A 38 -53.77 5.35 36.86
CA ALA A 38 -53.43 4.56 35.69
C ALA A 38 -52.55 5.36 34.69
N MET A 39 -52.90 6.61 34.43
CA MET A 39 -52.08 7.50 33.58
C MET A 39 -50.70 7.78 34.19
N ALA A 40 -50.61 7.94 35.50
CA ALA A 40 -49.32 8.12 36.17
C ALA A 40 -48.44 6.87 36.05
N VAL A 41 -48.98 5.66 36.22
CA VAL A 41 -48.27 4.39 36.05
C VAL A 41 -47.79 4.21 34.59
N VAL A 42 -48.66 4.48 33.63
CA VAL A 42 -48.29 4.42 32.18
C VAL A 42 -47.22 5.47 31.85
N SER A 43 -47.34 6.67 32.37
CA SER A 43 -46.36 7.74 32.19
C SER A 43 -45.01 7.40 32.80
N GLN A 44 -44.98 6.81 34.02
CA GLN A 44 -43.75 6.32 34.64
C GLN A 44 -43.13 5.18 33.85
N GLY A 45 -43.99 4.24 33.36
CA GLY A 45 -43.50 3.17 32.46
C GLY A 45 -42.86 3.70 31.18
N ASN A 46 -43.49 4.68 30.51
CA ASN A 46 -42.93 5.29 29.32
C ASN A 46 -41.62 6.06 29.59
N LEU A 47 -41.54 6.78 30.71
CA LEU A 47 -40.32 7.48 31.11
C LEU A 47 -39.17 6.49 31.41
N SER A 48 -39.49 5.40 32.10
CA SER A 48 -38.48 4.35 32.39
C SER A 48 -38.00 3.67 31.11
N THR A 49 -38.91 3.42 30.15
CA THR A 49 -38.54 2.87 28.84
C THR A 49 -37.66 3.85 28.04
N ALA A 50 -38.05 5.15 28.00
CA ALA A 50 -37.28 6.20 27.35
C ALA A 50 -35.88 6.37 27.98
N ASP A 51 -35.75 6.33 29.30
CA ASP A 51 -34.46 6.40 30.00
C ASP A 51 -33.58 5.18 29.65
N THR A 52 -34.18 3.98 29.60
CA THR A 52 -33.46 2.77 29.20
C THR A 52 -32.95 2.85 27.76
N HIS A 53 -33.78 3.31 26.82
CA HIS A 53 -33.34 3.51 25.43
C HIS A 53 -32.22 4.55 25.31
N LEU A 54 -32.30 5.65 26.06
CA LEU A 54 -31.24 6.65 26.10
C LEU A 54 -29.91 6.04 26.60
N LYS A 55 -29.97 5.26 27.69
CA LYS A 55 -28.79 4.59 28.24
C LYS A 55 -28.21 3.55 27.28
N ILE A 56 -29.07 2.81 26.56
CA ILE A 56 -28.63 1.89 25.50
C ILE A 56 -27.84 2.66 24.42
N GLY A 57 -28.40 3.74 23.90
CA GLY A 57 -27.75 4.56 22.87
C GLY A 57 -26.42 5.16 23.35
N ARG A 58 -26.39 5.68 24.60
CA ARG A 58 -25.14 6.22 25.17
C ARG A 58 -24.10 5.16 25.44
N SER A 59 -24.50 3.98 25.93
CA SER A 59 -23.55 2.86 26.12
C SER A 59 -22.99 2.36 24.80
N LEU A 60 -23.79 2.29 23.73
CA LEU A 60 -23.30 1.88 22.41
C LEU A 60 -22.32 2.92 21.84
N ALA A 61 -22.66 4.22 21.93
CA ALA A 61 -21.76 5.28 21.50
C ALA A 61 -20.44 5.30 22.29
N ALA A 62 -20.50 4.98 23.58
CA ALA A 62 -19.28 4.86 24.40
C ALA A 62 -18.44 3.63 24.01
N ALA A 63 -19.07 2.50 23.67
CA ALA A 63 -18.36 1.33 23.15
C ALA A 63 -17.69 1.62 21.80
N ASP A 64 -18.36 2.33 20.88
CA ASP A 64 -17.77 2.77 19.60
C ASP A 64 -16.59 3.73 19.82
N THR A 65 -16.75 4.70 20.73
CA THR A 65 -15.65 5.60 21.12
C THR A 65 -14.46 4.83 21.71
N GLY A 66 -14.72 3.84 22.58
CA GLY A 66 -13.70 2.98 23.15
C GLY A 66 -13.00 2.13 22.09
N THR A 67 -13.74 1.62 21.13
CA THR A 67 -13.18 0.87 19.99
C THR A 67 -12.21 1.72 19.19
N ARG A 68 -12.60 2.94 18.80
CA ARG A 68 -11.71 3.87 18.06
C ARG A 68 -10.50 4.29 18.89
N PHE A 69 -10.68 4.50 20.19
CA PHE A 69 -9.58 4.81 21.09
C PHE A 69 -8.53 3.70 21.10
N VAL A 70 -8.95 2.46 21.27
CA VAL A 70 -8.05 1.32 21.30
C VAL A 70 -7.39 1.10 19.94
N GLN A 71 -8.14 1.16 18.86
CA GLN A 71 -7.59 1.02 17.50
C GLN A 71 -6.52 2.07 17.21
N HIS A 72 -6.75 3.33 17.59
CA HIS A 72 -5.75 4.40 17.40
C HIS A 72 -4.44 4.11 18.17
N HIS A 73 -4.54 3.68 19.42
CA HIS A 73 -3.33 3.36 20.19
C HIS A 73 -2.63 2.10 19.69
N LEU A 74 -3.40 1.10 19.29
CA LEU A 74 -2.85 -0.12 18.68
C LEU A 74 -2.12 0.16 17.37
N SER A 75 -2.71 0.94 16.46
CA SER A 75 -2.04 1.28 15.21
C SER A 75 -0.73 2.02 15.47
N THR A 76 -0.72 2.97 16.41
CA THR A 76 0.52 3.69 16.76
C THR A 76 1.60 2.77 17.38
N VAL A 77 1.20 1.75 18.11
CA VAL A 77 2.15 0.77 18.67
C VAL A 77 2.63 -0.17 17.56
N ALA A 78 1.73 -0.66 16.72
CA ALA A 78 2.06 -1.54 15.61
C ALA A 78 3.09 -0.91 14.65
N GLU A 79 2.97 0.39 14.36
CA GLU A 79 3.93 1.13 13.55
C GLU A 79 5.37 1.15 14.13
N GLN A 80 5.52 0.91 15.44
CA GLN A 80 6.82 0.87 16.12
C GLN A 80 7.40 -0.55 16.19
N VAL A 81 6.58 -1.58 16.02
CA VAL A 81 7.01 -2.98 16.02
C VAL A 81 7.42 -3.37 14.61
N ARG A 82 8.61 -3.94 14.49
CA ARG A 82 9.17 -4.36 13.20
C ARG A 82 9.36 -5.86 13.17
N THR A 83 9.21 -6.45 12.01
CA THR A 83 9.51 -7.85 11.76
C THR A 83 10.19 -8.02 10.41
N SER A 84 11.10 -8.99 10.32
CA SER A 84 11.72 -9.42 9.06
C SER A 84 11.03 -10.64 8.44
N ARG A 85 9.99 -11.16 9.08
CA ARG A 85 9.20 -12.26 8.52
C ARG A 85 8.29 -11.74 7.42
N GLY A 86 8.32 -12.37 6.28
CA GLY A 86 7.47 -12.03 5.13
C GLY A 86 6.00 -12.38 5.40
N GLU A 87 5.78 -13.53 6.01
CA GLU A 87 4.46 -13.99 6.44
C GLU A 87 4.40 -14.05 7.96
N ILE A 88 3.30 -13.56 8.51
CA ILE A 88 3.08 -13.60 9.95
C ILE A 88 2.20 -14.81 10.26
N ASP A 89 2.84 -15.94 10.47
CA ASP A 89 2.21 -17.16 10.97
C ASP A 89 1.86 -17.05 12.46
N GLY A 90 1.23 -18.06 13.01
CA GLY A 90 0.82 -18.11 14.43
C GLY A 90 1.99 -17.95 15.39
N GLN A 91 3.18 -18.46 15.05
CA GLN A 91 4.38 -18.31 15.87
C GLN A 91 4.91 -16.87 15.85
N ALA A 92 5.07 -16.31 14.67
CA ALA A 92 5.51 -14.93 14.50
C ALA A 92 4.56 -13.96 15.20
N ALA A 93 3.25 -14.12 15.04
CA ALA A 93 2.25 -13.32 15.71
C ALA A 93 2.29 -13.42 17.24
N SER A 94 2.53 -14.60 17.79
CA SER A 94 2.69 -14.78 19.22
C SER A 94 3.89 -14.00 19.76
N ILE A 95 5.02 -14.05 19.06
CA ILE A 95 6.23 -13.29 19.40
C ILE A 95 5.97 -11.78 19.25
N LEU A 96 5.36 -11.35 18.15
CA LEU A 96 5.03 -9.94 17.93
C LEU A 96 4.07 -9.40 19.00
N TRP A 97 3.12 -10.21 19.45
CA TRP A 97 2.18 -9.82 20.50
C TRP A 97 2.82 -9.81 21.88
N GLY A 98 3.46 -10.91 22.29
CA GLY A 98 3.95 -11.13 23.64
C GLY A 98 5.38 -10.67 23.90
N GLY A 99 6.16 -10.41 22.84
CA GLY A 99 7.60 -10.20 22.90
C GLY A 99 8.38 -11.50 22.93
N ASP A 100 9.69 -11.40 22.78
CA ASP A 100 10.64 -12.52 22.88
C ASP A 100 11.29 -12.62 24.27
N GLY A 101 10.83 -11.79 25.21
CA GLY A 101 11.37 -11.72 26.58
C GLY A 101 12.63 -10.85 26.71
N THR A 102 13.06 -10.19 25.64
CA THR A 102 14.17 -9.23 25.67
C THR A 102 13.62 -7.80 25.85
N PRO A 103 14.43 -6.88 26.42
CA PRO A 103 14.04 -5.46 26.53
C PRO A 103 13.92 -4.78 25.16
N GLU A 104 14.60 -5.30 24.16
CA GLU A 104 14.63 -4.80 22.78
C GLU A 104 13.31 -5.10 22.04
N ASN A 105 12.66 -6.21 22.39
CA ASN A 105 11.38 -6.62 21.81
C ASN A 105 10.34 -6.96 22.89
N PRO A 106 9.72 -5.94 23.52
CA PRO A 106 8.73 -6.16 24.59
C PRO A 106 7.38 -6.65 24.08
N GLY A 107 7.15 -6.66 22.75
CA GLY A 107 5.89 -7.03 22.12
C GLY A 107 4.83 -5.91 22.12
N ILE A 108 3.81 -6.09 21.29
CA ILE A 108 2.70 -5.14 21.14
C ILE A 108 1.95 -4.94 22.45
N ALA A 109 1.64 -6.02 23.15
CA ALA A 109 0.85 -6.00 24.36
C ALA A 109 1.51 -5.17 25.49
N ALA A 110 2.80 -5.39 25.74
CA ALA A 110 3.55 -4.64 26.77
C ALA A 110 3.73 -3.17 26.35
N THR A 111 4.08 -2.92 25.08
CA THR A 111 4.26 -1.56 24.56
C THR A 111 2.95 -0.75 24.64
N LEU A 112 1.80 -1.37 24.37
CA LEU A 112 0.49 -0.73 24.52
C LEU A 112 0.20 -0.35 25.98
N VAL A 113 0.47 -1.25 26.91
CA VAL A 113 0.29 -1.00 28.35
C VAL A 113 1.20 0.15 28.81
N ASP A 114 2.48 0.11 28.48
CA ASP A 114 3.44 1.18 28.85
C ASP A 114 3.08 2.54 28.27
N ARG A 115 2.65 2.56 27.01
CA ARG A 115 2.19 3.79 26.35
C ARG A 115 0.99 4.41 27.04
N LEU A 116 0.04 3.60 27.49
CA LEU A 116 -1.17 4.06 28.13
C LEU A 116 -0.95 4.39 29.62
N ALA A 117 -0.09 3.70 30.31
CA ALA A 117 0.28 3.98 31.72
C ALA A 117 0.93 5.37 31.90
N GLY A 118 1.67 5.84 30.90
CA GLY A 118 2.30 7.16 30.92
C GLY A 118 1.40 8.37 30.63
N GLN A 119 0.13 8.14 30.30
CA GLN A 119 -0.79 9.21 29.90
C GLN A 119 -1.52 9.82 31.12
N PRO A 120 -1.82 11.13 31.15
CA PRO A 120 -2.55 11.77 32.23
C PRO A 120 -4.05 11.46 32.13
N HIS A 121 -4.46 10.23 32.43
CA HIS A 121 -5.84 9.80 32.35
C HIS A 121 -6.44 9.52 33.74
N ASN A 122 -7.73 9.75 33.87
CA ASN A 122 -8.50 9.37 35.06
C ASN A 122 -9.02 7.93 34.95
N PHE A 123 -8.17 6.97 34.60
CA PHE A 123 -8.55 5.56 34.54
C PHE A 123 -7.59 4.69 35.35
N GLU A 124 -8.04 3.49 35.68
CA GLU A 124 -7.18 2.48 36.30
C GLU A 124 -6.04 2.11 35.39
N GLU A 125 -4.86 1.86 35.97
CA GLU A 125 -3.68 1.50 35.17
C GLU A 125 -3.96 0.27 34.30
N PRO A 126 -3.65 0.30 33.00
CA PRO A 126 -3.74 -0.85 32.15
C PRO A 126 -2.80 -1.95 32.65
N TYR A 127 -3.17 -3.21 32.47
CA TYR A 127 -2.33 -4.32 32.88
C TYR A 127 -2.37 -5.51 31.93
N LEU A 128 -1.32 -6.34 32.02
CA LEU A 128 -1.19 -7.61 31.32
C LEU A 128 -1.61 -8.75 32.22
N GLU A 129 -2.46 -9.63 31.70
CA GLU A 129 -2.78 -10.91 32.30
C GLU A 129 -2.15 -12.02 31.46
N ARG A 130 -1.28 -12.83 32.03
CA ARG A 130 -0.79 -14.05 31.39
C ARG A 130 -1.89 -15.09 31.40
N ILE A 131 -2.39 -15.49 30.25
CA ILE A 131 -3.49 -16.45 30.15
C ILE A 131 -3.01 -17.89 29.92
N ARG A 132 -1.93 -18.09 29.16
CA ARG A 132 -1.40 -19.42 28.84
C ARG A 132 0.01 -19.35 28.22
N GLN A 133 0.56 -20.51 27.83
CA GLN A 133 1.61 -20.61 26.81
C GLN A 133 0.99 -21.15 25.53
N ASP A 134 1.52 -20.69 24.39
CA ASP A 134 1.15 -21.20 23.08
C ASP A 134 1.84 -22.55 22.77
N ALA A 135 1.54 -23.12 21.60
CA ALA A 135 2.14 -24.36 21.14
C ALA A 135 3.67 -24.29 20.97
N TYR A 136 4.23 -23.09 20.88
CA TYR A 136 5.65 -22.82 20.71
C TYR A 136 6.38 -22.51 22.02
N GLY A 137 5.66 -22.46 23.14
CA GLY A 137 6.18 -22.19 24.47
C GLY A 137 6.26 -20.71 24.85
N ASN A 138 5.73 -19.80 24.01
CA ASN A 138 5.67 -18.37 24.30
C ASN A 138 4.52 -18.06 25.27
N ASP A 139 4.72 -17.08 26.14
CA ASP A 139 3.67 -16.61 27.05
C ASP A 139 2.66 -15.75 26.29
N VAL A 140 1.39 -16.10 26.35
CA VAL A 140 0.29 -15.34 25.74
C VAL A 140 -0.35 -14.43 26.76
N TYR A 141 -0.42 -13.15 26.44
CA TYR A 141 -0.93 -12.10 27.33
C TYR A 141 -2.25 -11.53 26.83
N ARG A 142 -3.20 -11.33 27.72
CA ARG A 142 -4.38 -10.51 27.53
C ARG A 142 -4.10 -9.11 28.06
N VAL A 143 -4.49 -8.09 27.31
CA VAL A 143 -4.43 -6.70 27.73
C VAL A 143 -5.78 -6.27 28.29
N HIS A 144 -5.78 -5.67 29.46
CA HIS A 144 -6.95 -5.07 30.10
C HIS A 144 -6.79 -3.56 30.16
N LEU A 145 -7.81 -2.84 29.68
CA LEU A 145 -7.85 -1.38 29.65
C LEU A 145 -9.11 -0.86 30.34
N GLY A 146 -8.96 0.09 31.21
CA GLY A 146 -10.09 0.80 31.85
C GLY A 146 -10.48 0.27 33.23
N PRO A 147 -11.59 0.81 33.79
CA PRO A 147 -12.65 1.61 33.16
C PRO A 147 -12.22 3.02 32.78
N ILE A 148 -12.55 3.44 31.55
CA ILE A 148 -12.23 4.76 30.98
C ILE A 148 -13.52 5.55 30.83
N ALA A 149 -13.61 6.75 31.42
CA ALA A 149 -14.77 7.62 31.25
C ALA A 149 -14.65 8.42 29.96
N VAL A 150 -15.69 8.41 29.13
CA VAL A 150 -15.76 9.21 27.90
C VAL A 150 -15.77 10.71 28.23
N GLY A 151 -16.37 11.08 29.38
CA GLY A 151 -16.41 12.45 29.89
C GLY A 151 -16.99 12.52 31.31
N PRO A 152 -17.03 13.71 31.93
CA PRO A 152 -17.65 13.91 33.25
C PRO A 152 -19.12 13.52 33.21
N ASN A 153 -19.55 12.56 34.01
CA ASN A 153 -20.91 11.99 34.04
C ASN A 153 -21.34 11.30 32.74
N GLU A 154 -20.38 10.91 31.91
CA GLU A 154 -20.60 10.14 30.70
C GLU A 154 -20.44 8.62 31.00
N PRO A 155 -20.91 7.77 30.08
CA PRO A 155 -20.66 6.34 30.16
C PRO A 155 -19.17 6.00 30.27
N THR A 156 -18.86 4.88 30.90
CA THR A 156 -17.50 4.35 30.94
C THR A 156 -17.41 3.11 30.09
N PHE A 157 -16.21 2.87 29.53
CA PHE A 157 -15.91 1.63 28.82
C PHE A 157 -14.70 0.94 29.41
N THR A 158 -14.64 -0.37 29.23
CA THR A 158 -13.47 -1.23 29.43
C THR A 158 -13.16 -1.91 28.09
N ALA A 159 -11.91 -2.20 27.84
CA ALA A 159 -11.52 -2.96 26.67
C ALA A 159 -10.62 -4.13 27.06
N THR A 160 -10.78 -5.25 26.39
CA THR A 160 -9.88 -6.40 26.46
C THR A 160 -9.37 -6.75 25.08
N LEU A 161 -8.10 -7.13 25.00
CA LEU A 161 -7.44 -7.61 23.81
C LEU A 161 -6.89 -8.99 24.11
N THR A 162 -7.43 -9.98 23.42
CA THR A 162 -7.06 -11.39 23.64
C THR A 162 -6.53 -11.96 22.33
N PRO A 163 -5.26 -12.39 22.27
CA PRO A 163 -4.72 -13.01 21.08
C PRO A 163 -5.27 -14.43 20.93
N HIS A 164 -5.54 -14.79 19.70
CA HIS A 164 -6.05 -16.08 19.24
C HIS A 164 -7.38 -16.53 19.83
N PRO A 165 -8.33 -16.99 19.04
CA PRO A 165 -9.39 -17.83 19.55
C PRO A 165 -8.79 -19.11 20.10
N LEU A 166 -9.36 -19.61 21.16
CA LEU A 166 -9.08 -20.94 21.64
C LEU A 166 -10.08 -21.90 21.01
N TYR A 167 -9.62 -23.07 20.65
CA TYR A 167 -10.46 -24.17 20.23
C TYR A 167 -10.50 -25.23 21.33
N ASP A 168 -11.65 -25.88 21.51
CA ASP A 168 -11.78 -27.02 22.40
C ASP A 168 -11.21 -28.30 21.74
N ASP A 169 -11.20 -29.43 22.49
CA ASP A 169 -10.71 -30.71 21.98
C ASP A 169 -11.47 -31.27 20.77
N ASN A 170 -12.58 -30.64 20.38
CA ASN A 170 -13.38 -31.00 19.22
C ASN A 170 -13.13 -30.06 18.02
N GLY A 171 -12.24 -29.08 18.17
CA GLY A 171 -11.98 -28.04 17.16
C GLY A 171 -13.07 -26.97 17.09
N GLU A 172 -13.99 -26.90 18.08
CA GLU A 172 -14.94 -25.79 18.16
C GLU A 172 -14.29 -24.60 18.89
N MET A 173 -14.44 -23.41 18.31
CA MET A 173 -13.94 -22.18 18.91
C MET A 173 -14.57 -21.95 20.29
N ILE A 174 -13.76 -21.92 21.30
CA ILE A 174 -14.21 -21.57 22.65
C ILE A 174 -14.53 -20.09 22.66
N ASP A 175 -15.80 -19.76 22.69
CA ASP A 175 -16.24 -18.39 22.87
C ASP A 175 -15.95 -17.95 24.31
N TYR A 176 -14.77 -17.33 24.49
CA TYR A 176 -14.42 -16.72 25.78
C TYR A 176 -15.48 -15.73 26.26
N ASP A 177 -16.22 -15.18 25.33
CA ASP A 177 -17.23 -14.19 25.61
C ASP A 177 -18.42 -14.81 26.38
N ALA A 178 -18.74 -16.06 26.13
CA ALA A 178 -19.85 -16.73 26.83
C ALA A 178 -19.48 -17.06 28.29
N ALA A 179 -18.24 -17.41 28.57
CA ALA A 179 -17.77 -17.74 29.93
C ALA A 179 -17.51 -16.50 30.80
N GLU A 180 -17.18 -15.37 30.20
CA GLU A 180 -16.96 -14.09 30.90
C GLU A 180 -18.27 -13.36 31.25
N TYR A 181 -19.38 -13.65 30.57
CA TYR A 181 -20.66 -12.96 30.79
C TYR A 181 -21.33 -13.34 32.10
N ASP A 182 -21.06 -14.52 32.64
CA ASP A 182 -21.61 -14.98 33.93
C ASP A 182 -20.78 -14.47 35.11
N SER A 183 -19.66 -13.85 34.92
CA SER A 183 -18.82 -13.28 35.97
C SER A 183 -18.99 -11.77 36.06
N PRO A 184 -19.21 -11.17 37.21
CA PRO A 184 -19.18 -9.73 37.36
C PRO A 184 -17.83 -9.17 36.96
N PRO A 185 -17.73 -7.89 36.53
CA PRO A 185 -16.47 -7.29 36.12
C PRO A 185 -15.41 -7.54 37.21
N TYR A 186 -14.27 -8.06 36.76
CA TYR A 186 -13.14 -8.45 37.58
C TYR A 186 -12.79 -7.32 38.57
N ASP A 187 -12.91 -7.59 39.86
CA ASP A 187 -12.61 -6.66 40.95
C ASP A 187 -11.22 -6.88 41.57
N GLY A 188 -10.36 -7.64 40.87
CA GLY A 188 -9.01 -7.96 41.32
C GLY A 188 -8.93 -9.03 42.44
N SER A 189 -10.05 -9.52 42.94
CA SER A 189 -10.11 -10.43 44.12
C SER A 189 -10.53 -11.86 43.81
N GLN A 190 -10.94 -12.17 42.59
CA GLN A 190 -11.36 -13.52 42.21
C GLN A 190 -10.16 -14.39 41.83
N PRO A 191 -9.98 -15.55 42.41
CA PRO A 191 -8.99 -16.50 41.94
C PRO A 191 -9.39 -17.02 40.55
N THR A 192 -8.44 -17.08 39.65
CA THR A 192 -8.55 -17.78 38.37
C THR A 192 -8.73 -19.29 38.62
N THR A 193 -9.88 -19.69 39.12
CA THR A 193 -10.15 -21.09 39.44
C THR A 193 -10.95 -21.73 38.32
N GLY A 194 -10.31 -22.63 37.64
CA GLY A 194 -10.96 -23.85 37.22
C GLY A 194 -11.30 -24.05 35.78
N ILE A 195 -10.64 -23.40 34.86
CA ILE A 195 -10.57 -23.93 33.50
C ILE A 195 -9.14 -24.46 33.33
N ASP A 196 -9.04 -25.80 33.42
CA ASP A 196 -7.79 -26.51 33.15
C ASP A 196 -7.63 -26.56 31.62
N TRP A 197 -6.91 -25.59 31.08
CA TRP A 197 -6.67 -25.48 29.64
C TRP A 197 -5.55 -26.44 29.26
N ASP A 198 -5.89 -27.63 28.82
CA ASP A 198 -4.93 -28.52 28.20
C ASP A 198 -4.66 -28.04 26.77
N VAL A 199 -3.64 -27.20 26.63
CA VAL A 199 -3.25 -26.57 25.37
C VAL A 199 -2.43 -27.49 24.47
N SER A 200 -2.19 -28.74 24.89
CA SER A 200 -1.35 -29.69 24.15
C SER A 200 -1.91 -30.10 22.79
N ASN A 201 -3.17 -29.76 22.49
CA ASN A 201 -3.86 -30.09 21.24
C ASN A 201 -4.38 -28.88 20.45
N ALA A 202 -4.03 -27.64 20.82
CA ALA A 202 -4.40 -26.48 20.01
C ALA A 202 -3.61 -26.51 18.70
N GLU A 203 -4.27 -26.71 17.58
CA GLU A 203 -3.64 -26.58 16.28
C GLU A 203 -3.23 -25.10 16.06
N PRO A 204 -2.10 -24.86 15.37
CA PRO A 204 -1.72 -23.51 14.98
C PRO A 204 -2.85 -22.88 14.14
N LEU A 205 -3.17 -21.64 14.40
CA LEU A 205 -4.13 -20.92 13.58
C LEU A 205 -3.50 -20.57 12.24
N ASP A 206 -4.26 -20.76 11.17
CA ASP A 206 -3.85 -20.33 9.83
C ASP A 206 -3.75 -18.80 9.72
N GLU A 207 -4.48 -18.06 10.56
CA GLU A 207 -4.43 -16.60 10.64
C GLU A 207 -4.14 -16.13 12.07
N ALA A 208 -3.14 -15.29 12.19
CA ALA A 208 -2.75 -14.67 13.45
C ALA A 208 -3.68 -13.49 13.77
N PHE A 209 -4.49 -13.57 14.82
CA PHE A 209 -5.37 -12.48 15.16
C PHE A 209 -5.49 -12.19 16.66
N VAL A 210 -5.98 -10.98 16.94
CA VAL A 210 -6.24 -10.47 18.28
C VAL A 210 -7.71 -10.05 18.35
N ARG A 211 -8.47 -10.60 19.28
CA ARG A 211 -9.85 -10.19 19.53
C ARG A 211 -9.88 -8.96 20.42
N LEU A 212 -10.35 -7.85 19.86
CA LEU A 212 -10.71 -6.66 20.61
C LEU A 212 -12.16 -6.75 21.05
N ARG A 213 -12.40 -6.57 22.35
CA ARG A 213 -13.73 -6.40 22.91
C ARG A 213 -13.80 -5.15 23.75
N VAL A 214 -14.76 -4.30 23.46
CA VAL A 214 -15.04 -3.10 24.24
C VAL A 214 -16.42 -3.21 24.84
N THR A 215 -16.51 -3.10 26.16
CA THR A 215 -17.77 -3.12 26.90
C THR A 215 -17.97 -1.76 27.57
N ALA A 216 -19.06 -1.10 27.25
CA ALA A 216 -19.42 0.18 27.86
C ALA A 216 -20.69 0.06 28.68
N HIS A 217 -20.81 0.88 29.71
CA HIS A 217 -21.98 0.92 30.57
C HIS A 217 -22.37 2.34 30.94
N ASP A 218 -23.69 2.57 31.06
CA ASP A 218 -24.30 3.82 31.54
C ASP A 218 -25.23 3.57 32.71
N GLY A 219 -25.17 4.45 33.71
CA GLY A 219 -26.02 4.41 34.89
C GLY A 219 -25.32 3.95 36.17
N PRO A 220 -25.95 4.17 37.34
CA PRO A 220 -25.39 3.82 38.60
C PRO A 220 -25.43 2.28 38.83
N VAL A 221 -24.56 1.79 39.72
CA VAL A 221 -24.52 0.38 40.12
C VAL A 221 -25.93 -0.11 40.48
N GLY A 222 -26.36 -1.22 39.90
CA GLY A 222 -27.70 -1.80 40.09
C GLY A 222 -28.77 -1.39 39.03
N SER A 223 -28.48 -0.39 38.16
CA SER A 223 -29.32 -0.03 37.01
C SER A 223 -28.48 0.28 35.76
N ARG A 224 -27.30 -0.31 35.68
CA ARG A 224 -26.39 -0.18 34.56
C ARG A 224 -26.94 -0.88 33.30
N VAL A 225 -26.80 -0.24 32.18
CA VAL A 225 -27.06 -0.83 30.87
C VAL A 225 -25.71 -1.04 30.19
N TYR A 226 -25.45 -2.24 29.75
CA TYR A 226 -24.20 -2.63 29.12
C TYR A 226 -24.41 -2.80 27.62
N ARG A 227 -23.42 -2.41 26.83
CA ARG A 227 -23.28 -2.71 25.42
C ARG A 227 -21.84 -3.05 25.12
N SER A 228 -21.64 -4.03 24.26
CA SER A 228 -20.30 -4.45 23.84
C SER A 228 -20.19 -4.43 22.32
N ILE A 229 -18.97 -4.13 21.88
CA ILE A 229 -18.53 -4.28 20.50
C ILE A 229 -17.34 -5.25 20.55
N SER A 230 -17.35 -6.26 19.69
CA SER A 230 -16.20 -7.14 19.49
C SER A 230 -15.84 -7.22 18.03
N MET A 231 -14.54 -7.38 17.74
CA MET A 231 -13.99 -7.55 16.40
C MET A 231 -12.64 -8.28 16.49
N ASP A 232 -12.29 -8.95 15.42
CA ASP A 232 -11.00 -9.62 15.31
C ASP A 232 -10.08 -8.79 14.41
N LEU A 233 -8.82 -8.67 14.83
CA LEU A 233 -7.77 -7.90 14.19
C LEU A 233 -6.66 -8.87 13.81
N ALA A 234 -6.35 -9.00 12.52
CA ALA A 234 -5.15 -9.71 12.06
C ALA A 234 -3.91 -8.85 12.29
N ILE A 235 -2.81 -9.50 12.68
CA ILE A 235 -1.48 -8.89 12.65
C ILE A 235 -0.92 -9.13 11.25
N ASP A 236 -0.65 -8.07 10.51
CA ASP A 236 -0.25 -8.13 9.12
C ASP A 236 0.93 -7.19 8.85
N ARG A 237 1.57 -7.32 7.69
CA ARG A 237 2.65 -6.42 7.25
C ARG A 237 2.06 -5.12 6.73
N ASN A 238 2.63 -3.98 7.14
CA ASN A 238 2.18 -2.67 6.67
C ASN A 238 2.97 -2.20 5.43
N ILE A 239 3.07 -3.05 4.41
CA ILE A 239 3.63 -2.66 3.11
C ILE A 239 2.52 -2.84 2.08
N ARG A 240 1.88 -1.75 1.69
CA ARG A 240 0.68 -1.72 0.83
C ARG A 240 0.86 -0.84 -0.39
N TYR A 241 2.07 -0.82 -0.93
CA TYR A 241 2.41 0.02 -2.06
C TYR A 241 2.61 -0.82 -3.32
N ALA A 242 2.09 -0.35 -4.44
CA ALA A 242 2.53 -0.82 -5.75
C ALA A 242 3.98 -0.36 -6.03
N LEU A 243 4.30 0.86 -5.56
CA LEU A 243 5.64 1.43 -5.66
C LEU A 243 5.93 2.31 -4.44
N LEU A 244 7.03 2.04 -3.77
CA LEU A 244 7.54 2.88 -2.68
C LEU A 244 9.00 3.25 -2.93
N SER A 245 9.30 4.53 -2.99
CA SER A 245 10.63 5.02 -3.36
C SER A 245 11.20 6.02 -2.38
N ARG A 246 12.49 5.89 -2.06
CA ARG A 246 13.28 6.90 -1.33
C ARG A 246 13.78 8.02 -2.23
N SER A 247 13.74 7.82 -3.53
CA SER A 247 14.06 8.83 -4.53
C SER A 247 12.77 9.41 -5.12
N ARG A 248 12.93 10.31 -6.06
CA ARG A 248 11.82 10.79 -6.88
C ARG A 248 11.25 9.66 -7.72
N ILE A 249 9.96 9.71 -7.93
CA ILE A 249 9.23 8.83 -8.82
C ILE A 249 8.86 9.61 -10.08
N MET A 250 9.28 9.12 -11.22
CA MET A 250 8.90 9.65 -12.53
C MET A 250 8.04 8.64 -13.27
N VAL A 251 6.77 8.98 -13.49
CA VAL A 251 5.79 8.14 -14.18
C VAL A 251 5.49 8.76 -15.55
N GLY A 252 6.12 8.22 -16.58
CA GLY A 252 5.98 8.64 -17.95
C GLY A 252 4.71 8.14 -18.64
N ARG A 253 4.71 8.17 -19.95
CA ARG A 253 3.58 7.74 -20.78
C ARG A 253 3.46 6.22 -20.90
N ASN A 254 2.25 5.76 -21.15
CA ASN A 254 1.87 4.34 -21.26
C ASN A 254 2.17 3.53 -20.01
N VAL A 255 1.97 4.16 -18.85
CA VAL A 255 2.16 3.55 -17.54
C VAL A 255 0.86 3.61 -16.75
N MET A 256 0.40 2.48 -16.25
CA MET A 256 -0.74 2.39 -15.35
C MET A 256 -0.32 1.72 -14.05
N ILE A 257 -0.73 2.32 -12.92
CA ILE A 257 -0.42 1.80 -11.60
C ILE A 257 -1.72 1.52 -10.84
N GLU A 258 -1.93 0.26 -10.48
CA GLU A 258 -3.06 -0.18 -9.65
C GLU A 258 -2.57 -0.48 -8.23
N GLY A 259 -2.80 0.43 -7.34
CA GLY A 259 -2.38 0.40 -5.94
C GLY A 259 -1.75 1.72 -5.51
N PRO A 260 -1.55 1.91 -4.19
CA PRO A 260 -0.92 3.11 -3.67
C PRO A 260 0.53 3.23 -4.11
N ILE A 261 0.99 4.47 -4.30
CA ILE A 261 2.42 4.79 -4.46
C ILE A 261 2.89 5.71 -3.35
N GLY A 262 4.17 5.65 -3.02
CA GLY A 262 4.75 6.48 -1.98
C GLY A 262 6.15 6.97 -2.33
N SER A 263 6.43 8.26 -2.05
CA SER A 263 7.77 8.82 -2.11
C SER A 263 8.16 9.38 -0.74
N THR A 264 9.25 8.88 -0.19
CA THR A 264 9.83 9.42 1.05
C THR A 264 10.75 10.61 0.79
N PHE A 265 11.02 10.93 -0.47
CA PHE A 265 11.75 12.14 -0.85
C PHE A 265 10.94 13.37 -0.45
N ASP A 266 11.51 14.24 0.38
CA ASP A 266 10.80 15.34 1.01
C ASP A 266 11.18 16.73 0.48
N GLU A 267 12.13 16.81 -0.46
CA GLU A 267 12.52 18.06 -1.09
C GLU A 267 11.74 18.31 -2.37
N VAL A 268 11.35 19.56 -2.59
CA VAL A 268 10.79 20.05 -3.85
C VAL A 268 11.75 21.06 -4.42
N HIS A 269 12.35 20.75 -5.56
CA HIS A 269 13.34 21.60 -6.22
C HIS A 269 12.81 22.17 -7.54
N LEU A 270 13.07 23.44 -7.77
CA LEU A 270 12.71 24.14 -9.00
C LEU A 270 13.40 23.57 -10.24
N ASP A 271 14.70 23.28 -10.09
CA ASP A 271 15.52 22.79 -11.22
C ASP A 271 15.62 21.26 -11.27
N LYS A 272 14.98 20.55 -10.32
CA LYS A 272 15.19 19.10 -10.14
C LYS A 272 13.92 18.29 -9.94
N GLY A 273 12.77 18.94 -10.11
CA GLY A 273 11.45 18.31 -10.11
C GLY A 273 10.87 18.04 -8.73
N HIS A 274 9.72 17.43 -8.72
CA HIS A 274 8.89 17.10 -7.56
C HIS A 274 9.13 15.67 -7.08
N PRO A 275 8.77 15.33 -5.83
CA PRO A 275 8.87 13.96 -5.31
C PRO A 275 8.17 12.91 -6.19
N VAL A 276 7.07 13.27 -6.80
CA VAL A 276 6.39 12.47 -7.82
C VAL A 276 6.14 13.36 -9.03
N GLN A 277 6.68 12.98 -10.18
CA GLN A 277 6.41 13.59 -11.46
C GLN A 277 5.63 12.60 -12.32
N MET A 278 4.56 13.06 -12.94
CA MET A 278 3.67 12.21 -13.69
C MET A 278 3.25 12.89 -14.98
N GLN A 279 3.34 12.19 -16.09
CA GLN A 279 2.94 12.72 -17.41
C GLN A 279 1.68 12.02 -17.91
N SER A 280 0.79 12.76 -18.53
CA SER A 280 -0.41 12.19 -19.16
C SER A 280 -0.04 11.17 -20.24
N ASP A 281 -0.74 10.03 -20.24
CA ASP A 281 -0.57 9.00 -21.27
C ASP A 281 -1.05 9.44 -22.66
N PHE A 282 -1.81 10.52 -22.71
CA PHE A 282 -2.41 11.02 -23.96
C PHE A 282 -1.56 12.09 -24.68
N ARG A 283 -0.49 12.57 -24.03
CA ARG A 283 0.44 13.53 -24.64
C ARG A 283 1.08 12.95 -25.90
N GLY A 284 1.19 13.80 -26.93
CA GLY A 284 1.83 13.45 -28.18
C GLY A 284 0.99 12.54 -29.11
N LEU A 285 -0.24 12.17 -28.72
CA LEU A 285 -1.12 11.42 -29.63
C LEU A 285 -1.67 12.28 -30.77
N HIS A 286 -2.01 13.53 -30.48
CA HIS A 286 -2.52 14.47 -31.50
C HIS A 286 -2.34 15.92 -31.00
N PRO A 287 -1.89 16.87 -31.86
CA PRO A 287 -1.66 18.26 -31.45
C PRO A 287 -2.90 18.97 -30.87
N ASP A 288 -4.10 18.68 -31.39
CA ASP A 288 -5.34 19.28 -30.89
C ASP A 288 -5.71 18.71 -29.49
N LEU A 289 -5.37 17.44 -29.24
CA LEU A 289 -5.52 16.83 -27.92
C LEU A 289 -4.54 17.48 -26.92
N ASP A 290 -3.28 17.66 -27.31
CA ASP A 290 -2.27 18.33 -26.46
C ASP A 290 -2.72 19.73 -26.06
N ALA A 291 -3.27 20.51 -26.99
CA ALA A 291 -3.83 21.83 -26.70
C ALA A 291 -5.05 21.76 -25.73
N SER A 292 -5.85 20.70 -25.84
CA SER A 292 -6.99 20.46 -24.92
C SER A 292 -6.52 20.03 -23.54
N LEU A 293 -5.48 19.21 -23.44
CA LEU A 293 -4.83 18.84 -22.19
C LEU A 293 -4.22 20.06 -21.47
N ASP A 294 -3.56 20.96 -22.20
CA ASP A 294 -3.05 22.21 -21.62
C ASP A 294 -4.18 23.09 -21.07
N ALA A 295 -5.30 23.15 -21.77
CA ALA A 295 -6.47 23.89 -21.30
C ALA A 295 -7.08 23.23 -20.03
N LEU A 296 -7.13 21.89 -19.98
CA LEU A 296 -7.59 21.16 -18.80
C LEU A 296 -6.67 21.40 -17.60
N VAL A 297 -5.35 21.32 -17.77
CA VAL A 297 -4.37 21.63 -16.73
C VAL A 297 -4.61 23.02 -16.14
N GLY A 298 -4.83 24.03 -16.99
CA GLY A 298 -5.17 25.38 -16.52
C GLY A 298 -6.46 25.44 -15.68
N THR A 299 -7.43 24.57 -15.97
CA THR A 299 -8.68 24.49 -15.21
C THR A 299 -8.49 23.72 -13.90
N LEU A 300 -7.74 22.61 -13.91
CA LEU A 300 -7.40 21.85 -12.71
C LEU A 300 -6.65 22.72 -11.68
N ILE A 301 -5.71 23.57 -12.14
CA ILE A 301 -5.02 24.51 -11.24
C ILE A 301 -6.02 25.39 -10.47
N ALA A 302 -7.13 25.78 -11.12
CA ALA A 302 -8.11 26.68 -10.52
C ALA A 302 -9.14 25.95 -9.64
N ASP A 303 -9.59 24.78 -10.03
CA ASP A 303 -10.80 24.15 -9.54
C ASP A 303 -10.57 22.80 -8.85
N ASP A 304 -9.50 22.05 -9.15
CA ASP A 304 -9.20 20.78 -8.48
C ASP A 304 -8.73 21.01 -7.03
N ALA A 305 -9.66 20.84 -6.10
CA ALA A 305 -9.40 21.13 -4.69
C ALA A 305 -8.70 19.98 -3.96
N ASN A 306 -8.87 18.74 -4.40
CA ASN A 306 -8.36 17.54 -3.75
C ASN A 306 -7.03 17.04 -4.36
N GLY A 307 -6.70 17.47 -5.59
CA GLY A 307 -5.46 17.14 -6.27
C GLY A 307 -5.49 15.78 -6.97
N ASP A 308 -6.66 15.26 -7.33
CA ASP A 308 -6.78 13.98 -8.04
C ASP A 308 -6.71 14.13 -9.59
N ASN A 309 -6.46 15.34 -10.09
CA ASN A 309 -6.45 15.71 -11.51
C ASN A 309 -7.77 15.40 -12.24
N ARG A 310 -8.89 15.49 -11.51
CA ARG A 310 -10.25 15.29 -11.98
C ARG A 310 -11.15 16.37 -11.39
N LEU A 311 -12.21 16.73 -12.09
CA LEU A 311 -13.21 17.67 -11.58
C LEU A 311 -14.53 16.93 -11.37
N ASN A 312 -14.92 16.73 -10.13
CA ASN A 312 -16.20 16.10 -9.80
C ASN A 312 -17.36 17.05 -10.11
N ILE A 313 -18.15 16.73 -11.12
CA ILE A 313 -19.27 17.57 -11.56
C ILE A 313 -20.37 17.75 -10.51
N HIS A 314 -20.43 16.88 -9.51
CA HIS A 314 -21.37 16.95 -8.41
C HIS A 314 -20.84 17.81 -7.25
N ASN A 315 -19.57 18.22 -7.29
CA ASN A 315 -18.98 19.12 -6.31
C ASN A 315 -18.93 20.56 -6.86
N PRO A 316 -19.79 21.49 -6.37
CA PRO A 316 -19.81 22.85 -6.89
C PRO A 316 -18.50 23.62 -6.74
N THR A 317 -17.59 23.17 -5.86
CA THR A 317 -16.28 23.83 -5.66
C THR A 317 -15.27 23.42 -6.71
N GLU A 318 -15.47 22.30 -7.39
CA GLU A 318 -14.55 21.78 -8.40
C GLU A 318 -14.97 22.10 -9.85
N VAL A 319 -16.10 22.76 -10.02
CA VAL A 319 -16.60 23.16 -11.35
C VAL A 319 -16.96 24.66 -11.44
N GLN A 320 -16.28 25.49 -10.64
CA GLN A 320 -16.60 26.93 -10.56
C GLN A 320 -16.27 27.67 -11.87
N SER A 321 -15.27 27.21 -12.60
CA SER A 321 -14.84 27.80 -13.89
C SER A 321 -15.77 27.44 -15.04
N PHE A 322 -16.71 26.49 -14.86
CA PHE A 322 -17.62 26.06 -15.91
C PHE A 322 -19.02 26.67 -15.76
N ALA A 323 -19.57 27.10 -16.89
CA ALA A 323 -21.02 27.38 -16.91
C ALA A 323 -21.80 26.04 -16.84
N PRO A 324 -22.93 25.98 -16.10
CA PRO A 324 -23.67 24.74 -15.92
C PRO A 324 -24.05 23.99 -17.21
N GLU A 325 -24.27 24.73 -18.30
CA GLU A 325 -24.57 24.18 -19.60
C GLU A 325 -23.33 23.61 -20.33
N GLN A 326 -22.14 23.87 -19.86
CA GLN A 326 -20.89 23.36 -20.42
C GLN A 326 -20.46 22.05 -19.79
N ILE A 327 -20.81 21.80 -18.53
CA ILE A 327 -20.36 20.64 -17.76
C ILE A 327 -20.70 19.33 -18.49
N SER A 328 -21.95 19.18 -18.97
CA SER A 328 -22.38 17.97 -19.70
C SER A 328 -21.72 17.77 -21.06
N ASN A 329 -20.98 18.77 -21.57
CA ASN A 329 -20.24 18.66 -22.82
C ASN A 329 -18.75 18.32 -22.59
N TRP A 330 -18.32 18.31 -21.33
CA TRP A 330 -16.97 17.94 -20.94
C TRP A 330 -16.89 16.55 -20.34
N ASP A 331 -17.92 16.10 -19.64
CA ASP A 331 -18.08 14.71 -19.12
C ASP A 331 -18.59 13.86 -20.30
N GLU A 332 -17.67 13.43 -21.18
CA GLU A 332 -18.00 12.71 -22.43
C GLU A 332 -18.42 11.26 -22.14
N ASN A 333 -17.77 10.62 -21.17
CA ASN A 333 -18.05 9.26 -20.78
C ASN A 333 -19.22 9.11 -19.79
N GLY A 334 -19.69 10.22 -19.20
CA GLY A 334 -20.83 10.27 -18.27
C GLY A 334 -20.55 9.63 -16.92
N ASP A 335 -19.30 9.58 -16.48
CA ASP A 335 -18.91 8.99 -15.19
C ASP A 335 -19.03 9.94 -14.00
N GLY A 336 -19.29 11.21 -14.28
CA GLY A 336 -19.47 12.27 -13.26
C GLY A 336 -18.20 13.03 -12.91
N PHE A 337 -17.14 12.84 -13.68
CA PHE A 337 -15.88 13.57 -13.59
C PHE A 337 -15.57 14.23 -14.95
N ILE A 338 -14.76 15.27 -14.92
CA ILE A 338 -14.11 15.84 -16.10
C ILE A 338 -12.62 15.60 -15.93
N ASP A 339 -12.04 14.82 -16.81
CA ASP A 339 -10.62 14.47 -16.78
C ASP A 339 -10.04 14.32 -18.21
N GLU A 340 -8.80 13.89 -18.29
CA GLU A 340 -8.12 13.72 -19.56
C GLU A 340 -8.72 12.62 -20.44
N TYR A 341 -9.40 11.65 -19.84
CA TYR A 341 -10.03 10.54 -20.56
C TYR A 341 -11.23 11.00 -21.39
N ASP A 342 -11.99 11.98 -20.90
CA ASP A 342 -13.06 12.63 -21.69
C ASP A 342 -12.51 13.29 -22.94
N LEU A 343 -11.32 13.93 -22.81
CA LEU A 343 -10.67 14.58 -23.93
C LEU A 343 -10.20 13.58 -24.98
N LEU A 344 -9.72 12.40 -24.55
CA LEU A 344 -9.37 11.30 -25.46
C LEU A 344 -10.60 10.86 -26.27
N LEU A 345 -11.69 10.53 -25.60
CA LEU A 345 -12.93 10.12 -26.25
C LEU A 345 -13.44 11.19 -27.22
N LYS A 346 -13.51 12.44 -26.77
CA LYS A 346 -13.95 13.55 -27.58
C LYS A 346 -13.12 13.78 -28.84
N GLN A 347 -11.80 13.52 -28.78
CA GLN A 347 -10.89 13.71 -29.92
C GLN A 347 -10.99 12.58 -30.93
N PHE A 348 -11.17 11.33 -30.45
CA PHE A 348 -10.99 10.15 -31.28
C PHE A 348 -12.28 9.35 -31.56
N ASP A 349 -13.36 9.48 -30.79
CA ASP A 349 -14.67 8.89 -31.10
C ASP A 349 -15.31 9.67 -32.28
N THR A 350 -14.95 9.28 -33.49
CA THR A 350 -15.34 10.00 -34.69
C THR A 350 -16.77 9.74 -35.14
N ASP A 351 -17.37 8.65 -34.76
CA ASP A 351 -18.75 8.31 -35.08
C ASP A 351 -19.75 8.64 -33.96
N ASN A 352 -19.27 9.15 -32.82
CA ASN A 352 -20.02 9.58 -31.63
C ASN A 352 -20.91 8.45 -31.09
N ASN A 353 -20.39 7.23 -31.08
CA ASN A 353 -21.10 6.07 -30.57
C ASN A 353 -20.88 5.85 -29.04
N GLY A 354 -20.03 6.67 -28.40
CA GLY A 354 -19.68 6.61 -26.97
C GLY A 354 -18.65 5.51 -26.66
N SER A 355 -17.99 4.97 -27.70
CA SER A 355 -16.88 4.03 -27.53
C SER A 355 -15.79 4.33 -28.54
N LEU A 356 -14.55 4.05 -28.18
CA LEU A 356 -13.40 4.23 -29.02
C LEU A 356 -12.88 2.87 -29.48
N SER A 357 -12.92 2.64 -30.78
CA SER A 357 -12.31 1.44 -31.36
C SER A 357 -10.81 1.64 -31.58
N ARG A 358 -10.05 0.53 -31.59
CA ARG A 358 -8.63 0.55 -31.92
C ARG A 358 -8.35 1.28 -33.24
N THR A 359 -9.20 1.06 -34.26
CA THR A 359 -9.02 1.68 -35.59
C THR A 359 -9.20 3.19 -35.54
N GLU A 360 -10.16 3.70 -34.75
CA GLU A 360 -10.36 5.15 -34.62
C GLU A 360 -9.16 5.83 -34.00
N LEU A 361 -8.60 5.24 -32.94
CA LEU A 361 -7.41 5.77 -32.30
C LEU A 361 -6.18 5.69 -33.22
N GLU A 362 -5.92 4.54 -33.83
CA GLU A 362 -4.75 4.28 -34.69
C GLU A 362 -4.72 5.17 -35.94
N VAL A 363 -5.85 5.33 -36.63
CA VAL A 363 -5.91 6.11 -37.89
C VAL A 363 -5.76 7.61 -37.64
N ASN A 364 -6.24 8.10 -36.49
CA ASN A 364 -6.26 9.54 -36.23
C ASN A 364 -5.08 10.01 -35.34
N ALA A 365 -4.32 9.10 -34.74
CA ALA A 365 -3.13 9.45 -33.95
C ALA A 365 -1.94 9.83 -34.84
N THR A 366 -1.09 10.72 -34.34
CA THR A 366 0.16 11.11 -34.98
C THR A 366 1.15 9.95 -35.07
N ASN A 367 1.24 9.15 -33.99
CA ASN A 367 2.03 7.93 -33.93
C ASN A 367 1.11 6.72 -33.69
N PRO A 368 0.78 5.95 -34.73
CA PRO A 368 -0.10 4.80 -34.64
C PRO A 368 0.38 3.70 -33.70
N ASN A 369 1.69 3.48 -33.58
CA ASN A 369 2.25 2.45 -32.72
C ASN A 369 1.98 2.75 -31.25
N VAL A 370 2.26 3.98 -30.82
CA VAL A 370 1.97 4.45 -29.46
C VAL A 370 0.47 4.38 -29.15
N ALA A 371 -0.36 4.75 -30.13
CA ALA A 371 -1.81 4.69 -29.99
C ALA A 371 -2.32 3.24 -29.77
N VAL A 372 -1.76 2.27 -30.48
CA VAL A 372 -2.09 0.84 -30.34
C VAL A 372 -1.67 0.30 -28.98
N GLU A 373 -0.49 0.69 -28.50
CA GLU A 373 0.00 0.29 -27.17
C GLU A 373 -0.87 0.88 -26.07
N LEU A 374 -1.21 2.16 -26.16
CA LEU A 374 -2.10 2.82 -25.20
C LEU A 374 -3.49 2.20 -25.22
N PHE A 375 -4.05 1.92 -26.40
CA PHE A 375 -5.32 1.21 -26.52
C PHE A 375 -5.27 -0.12 -25.75
N GLY A 376 -4.23 -0.91 -25.99
CA GLY A 376 -4.03 -2.17 -25.28
C GLY A 376 -3.90 -2.00 -23.78
N LEU A 377 -3.20 -0.98 -23.29
CA LEU A 377 -3.06 -0.69 -21.86
C LEU A 377 -4.42 -0.43 -21.20
N ILE A 378 -5.27 0.39 -21.82
CA ILE A 378 -6.59 0.75 -21.27
C ILE A 378 -7.55 -0.45 -21.35
N ASP A 379 -7.70 -1.07 -22.53
CA ASP A 379 -8.63 -2.19 -22.75
C ASP A 379 -8.30 -3.42 -21.89
N THR A 380 -7.01 -3.67 -21.62
CA THR A 380 -6.57 -4.78 -20.75
C THR A 380 -6.37 -4.38 -19.28
N SER A 381 -6.72 -3.17 -18.89
CA SER A 381 -6.66 -2.75 -17.50
C SER A 381 -7.70 -3.50 -16.65
N ARG A 382 -7.37 -3.73 -15.36
CA ARG A 382 -8.27 -4.35 -14.40
C ARG A 382 -8.83 -5.69 -14.90
N PRO A 383 -8.00 -6.71 -15.07
CA PRO A 383 -8.42 -7.98 -15.67
C PRO A 383 -9.55 -8.69 -14.92
N ASP A 384 -9.55 -8.66 -13.59
CA ASP A 384 -10.64 -9.16 -12.73
C ASP A 384 -11.59 -8.00 -12.39
N ARG A 385 -12.56 -7.72 -13.26
CA ARG A 385 -13.47 -6.59 -13.11
C ARG A 385 -14.62 -6.83 -12.16
N ASN A 386 -14.95 -8.10 -11.91
CA ASN A 386 -15.98 -8.47 -10.94
C ASN A 386 -15.44 -8.73 -9.53
N GLY A 387 -14.12 -8.89 -9.35
CA GLY A 387 -13.45 -9.09 -8.06
C GLY A 387 -13.62 -10.51 -7.49
N ASP A 388 -13.83 -11.52 -8.34
CA ASP A 388 -14.02 -12.91 -7.88
C ASP A 388 -12.73 -13.75 -7.88
N GLY A 389 -11.60 -13.13 -8.23
CA GLY A 389 -10.27 -13.75 -8.28
C GLY A 389 -10.02 -14.56 -9.54
N LYS A 390 -10.87 -14.45 -10.57
CA LYS A 390 -10.71 -15.13 -11.86
C LYS A 390 -10.80 -14.14 -13.00
N ILE A 391 -10.20 -14.51 -14.11
CA ILE A 391 -10.32 -13.75 -15.36
C ILE A 391 -11.09 -14.62 -16.32
N ASP A 392 -12.33 -14.25 -16.62
CA ASP A 392 -13.21 -15.05 -17.47
C ASP A 392 -14.13 -14.20 -18.38
N SER A 393 -15.12 -14.88 -19.00
CA SER A 393 -16.04 -14.21 -19.90
C SER A 393 -16.95 -13.16 -19.24
N ILE A 394 -17.05 -13.14 -17.92
CA ILE A 394 -17.80 -12.11 -17.19
C ILE A 394 -17.01 -10.82 -17.20
N ASP A 395 -15.71 -10.90 -17.02
CA ASP A 395 -14.82 -9.73 -17.06
C ASP A 395 -14.82 -9.08 -18.45
N VAL A 396 -14.82 -9.90 -19.51
CA VAL A 396 -14.98 -9.40 -20.88
C VAL A 396 -16.32 -8.68 -21.06
N GLN A 397 -17.41 -9.18 -20.49
CA GLN A 397 -18.70 -8.48 -20.54
C GLN A 397 -18.69 -7.17 -19.73
N LEU A 398 -17.81 -7.07 -18.75
CA LEU A 398 -17.56 -5.85 -17.96
C LEU A 398 -16.52 -4.92 -18.58
N GLY A 399 -16.05 -5.23 -19.81
CA GLY A 399 -15.17 -4.38 -20.62
C GLY A 399 -13.70 -4.83 -20.67
N TYR A 400 -13.27 -5.89 -19.96
CA TYR A 400 -11.88 -6.34 -20.02
C TYR A 400 -11.57 -6.96 -21.38
N ASN A 401 -10.59 -6.40 -22.10
CA ASN A 401 -10.09 -6.91 -23.38
C ASN A 401 -11.22 -7.21 -24.38
N ASP A 402 -12.22 -6.34 -24.46
CA ASP A 402 -13.38 -6.52 -25.35
C ASP A 402 -13.20 -5.83 -26.73
N GLY A 403 -12.07 -5.14 -26.93
CA GLY A 403 -11.67 -4.48 -28.17
C GLY A 403 -12.27 -3.12 -28.39
N VAL A 404 -12.84 -2.52 -27.36
CA VAL A 404 -13.32 -1.13 -27.37
C VAL A 404 -12.97 -0.44 -26.05
N ILE A 405 -12.73 0.86 -26.11
CA ILE A 405 -12.56 1.69 -24.92
C ILE A 405 -13.88 2.47 -24.71
N ASP A 406 -14.52 2.27 -23.58
CA ASP A 406 -15.75 2.97 -23.21
C ASP A 406 -15.86 3.24 -21.69
N ASN A 407 -17.02 3.66 -21.22
CA ASN A 407 -17.25 3.99 -19.81
C ASN A 407 -17.07 2.82 -18.83
N ARG A 408 -16.96 1.58 -19.32
CA ARG A 408 -16.68 0.41 -18.48
C ARG A 408 -15.19 0.32 -18.12
N ASP A 409 -14.31 0.89 -18.94
CA ASP A 409 -12.87 0.89 -18.70
C ASP A 409 -12.47 1.79 -17.54
N ARG A 410 -13.18 2.89 -17.33
CA ARG A 410 -12.95 3.82 -16.22
C ARG A 410 -11.47 4.10 -15.99
N TYR A 411 -10.84 4.61 -17.02
CA TYR A 411 -9.40 4.86 -17.00
C TYR A 411 -8.98 5.79 -15.84
N ALA A 412 -7.89 5.46 -15.20
CA ALA A 412 -7.11 6.34 -14.33
C ALA A 412 -5.66 5.88 -14.35
N LYS A 413 -4.73 6.81 -14.43
CA LYS A 413 -3.30 6.53 -14.47
C LYS A 413 -2.80 5.88 -13.18
N ILE A 414 -3.28 6.36 -12.04
CA ILE A 414 -3.05 5.76 -10.72
C ILE A 414 -4.39 5.40 -10.11
N ARG A 415 -4.57 4.11 -9.80
CA ARG A 415 -5.72 3.57 -9.06
C ARG A 415 -5.32 3.25 -7.63
N GLY A 416 -5.18 4.28 -6.82
CA GLY A 416 -4.73 4.21 -5.44
C GLY A 416 -4.40 5.59 -4.94
N GLU A 417 -3.92 5.68 -3.72
CA GLU A 417 -3.50 6.91 -3.07
C GLU A 417 -2.04 7.21 -3.40
N VAL A 418 -1.68 8.48 -3.40
CA VAL A 418 -0.30 8.96 -3.54
C VAL A 418 0.17 9.56 -2.22
N TYR A 419 1.20 8.96 -1.62
CA TYR A 419 1.79 9.38 -0.36
C TYR A 419 3.10 10.12 -0.60
N ILE A 420 3.21 11.33 -0.08
CA ILE A 420 4.35 12.23 -0.30
C ILE A 420 4.83 12.76 1.05
N ASN A 421 6.09 12.52 1.40
CA ASN A 421 6.64 12.99 2.67
C ASN A 421 6.95 14.51 2.66
N ALA A 422 7.05 15.14 1.49
CA ALA A 422 7.15 16.58 1.39
C ALA A 422 5.92 17.31 1.97
N LEU A 423 6.10 18.56 2.36
CA LEU A 423 4.99 19.40 2.81
C LEU A 423 4.13 19.82 1.60
N ARG A 424 2.80 19.83 1.81
CA ARG A 424 1.87 20.34 0.77
C ARG A 424 2.19 21.79 0.39
N SER A 425 2.66 22.62 1.34
CA SER A 425 3.06 24.00 1.05
C SER A 425 4.24 24.07 0.08
N ASP A 426 5.19 23.16 0.23
CA ASP A 426 6.39 23.14 -0.61
C ASP A 426 6.07 22.58 -1.99
N TRP A 427 5.22 21.54 -2.05
CA TRP A 427 4.66 21.04 -3.27
C TRP A 427 3.94 22.13 -4.10
N ASN A 428 3.05 22.89 -3.46
CA ASN A 428 2.30 23.95 -4.13
C ASN A 428 3.15 25.17 -4.48
N ASN A 429 4.22 25.44 -3.73
CA ASN A 429 5.06 26.63 -3.89
C ASN A 429 6.37 26.35 -4.63
N GLY A 430 6.81 25.10 -4.68
CA GLY A 430 8.11 24.72 -5.26
C GLY A 430 8.25 25.17 -6.71
N ALA A 431 7.18 25.08 -7.47
CA ALA A 431 7.12 25.56 -8.84
C ALA A 431 6.90 27.08 -8.96
N ALA A 432 6.24 27.70 -7.99
CA ALA A 432 5.84 29.12 -8.05
C ALA A 432 6.98 30.13 -7.93
N ASN A 433 8.16 29.70 -7.57
CA ASN A 433 9.27 30.63 -7.30
C ASN A 433 10.03 31.08 -8.56
N THR A 434 9.78 30.51 -9.72
CA THR A 434 10.50 30.87 -10.96
C THR A 434 9.60 31.39 -12.08
N SER A 435 8.34 30.99 -12.14
CA SER A 435 7.38 31.51 -13.10
C SER A 435 5.95 31.35 -12.58
N PRO A 436 5.05 32.32 -12.75
CA PRO A 436 3.63 32.14 -12.49
C PRO A 436 2.95 31.08 -13.34
N ASP A 437 3.65 30.53 -14.32
CA ASP A 437 3.12 29.57 -15.29
C ASP A 437 3.48 28.10 -14.99
N SER A 438 4.25 27.80 -13.92
CA SER A 438 4.65 26.45 -13.55
C SER A 438 4.02 26.02 -12.24
N ALA A 439 2.74 25.64 -12.29
CA ALA A 439 2.07 24.98 -11.19
C ALA A 439 2.48 23.48 -11.12
N TYR A 440 2.27 22.83 -9.96
CA TYR A 440 2.60 21.41 -9.81
C TYR A 440 1.87 20.52 -10.84
N GLN A 441 0.69 20.92 -11.31
CA GLN A 441 -0.04 20.23 -12.36
C GLN A 441 0.70 20.13 -13.69
N ASP A 442 1.66 21.03 -13.99
CA ASP A 442 2.49 20.91 -15.18
C ASP A 442 3.40 19.67 -15.14
N TYR A 443 3.78 19.26 -13.93
CA TYR A 443 4.63 18.10 -13.65
C TYR A 443 3.88 16.89 -13.11
N PHE A 444 2.56 17.03 -12.85
CA PHE A 444 1.74 16.01 -12.24
C PHE A 444 0.42 15.89 -12.99
N GLN A 445 0.45 15.16 -14.11
CA GLN A 445 -0.66 14.98 -15.03
C GLN A 445 -1.15 13.54 -15.02
N GLY A 446 -2.42 13.33 -15.32
CA GLY A 446 -3.05 12.02 -15.32
C GLY A 446 -3.96 11.82 -14.11
N ALA A 447 -5.10 11.21 -14.34
CA ALA A 447 -6.14 11.03 -13.34
C ALA A 447 -5.72 10.07 -12.22
N ILE A 448 -6.06 10.40 -10.97
CA ILE A 448 -5.91 9.56 -9.80
C ILE A 448 -7.29 9.12 -9.32
N SER A 449 -7.46 7.82 -9.09
CA SER A 449 -8.69 7.24 -8.55
C SER A 449 -8.40 6.55 -7.21
N PRO A 450 -8.49 7.25 -6.09
CA PRO A 450 -8.22 6.66 -4.78
C PRO A 450 -9.29 5.62 -4.41
N ARG A 451 -8.97 4.75 -3.46
CA ARG A 451 -9.94 3.83 -2.89
C ARG A 451 -11.07 4.62 -2.19
N TYR A 452 -12.25 4.03 -2.18
CA TYR A 452 -13.43 4.70 -1.61
C TYR A 452 -13.18 5.23 -0.20
N GLY A 453 -13.40 6.52 -0.02
CA GLY A 453 -13.27 7.22 1.26
C GLY A 453 -11.83 7.60 1.65
N GLN A 454 -10.86 7.43 0.76
CA GLN A 454 -9.49 7.88 0.95
C GLN A 454 -9.22 9.19 0.20
N GLU A 455 -8.25 9.96 0.69
CA GLU A 455 -7.77 11.16 0.00
C GLU A 455 -6.80 10.75 -1.12
N PRO A 456 -6.87 11.34 -2.31
CA PRO A 456 -5.99 11.00 -3.43
C PRO A 456 -4.53 11.33 -3.14
N LEU A 457 -4.25 12.46 -2.49
CA LEU A 457 -2.91 12.91 -2.12
C LEU A 457 -2.79 13.07 -0.61
N THR A 458 -1.81 12.39 0.00
CA THR A 458 -1.49 12.53 1.42
C THR A 458 -0.10 13.12 1.56
N PHE A 459 0.02 14.25 2.27
CA PHE A 459 1.26 14.96 2.54
C PHE A 459 1.60 14.91 4.02
N GLY A 460 2.88 14.81 4.37
CA GLY A 460 3.20 14.93 5.77
C GLY A 460 4.62 14.73 6.20
N ALA A 461 5.29 15.83 6.55
CA ALA A 461 6.51 15.78 7.35
C ALA A 461 6.28 15.38 8.83
N THR A 462 5.04 15.45 9.34
CA THR A 462 4.73 15.15 10.75
C THR A 462 4.19 13.76 11.00
N GLN A 463 3.86 13.01 9.97
CA GLN A 463 3.27 11.66 10.06
C GLN A 463 3.81 10.72 9.00
N ASN A 464 5.05 10.81 8.60
CA ASN A 464 5.65 9.97 7.55
C ASN A 464 4.58 9.37 6.64
N ALA A 465 4.14 10.11 5.63
CA ALA A 465 3.06 9.67 4.75
C ALA A 465 3.42 8.33 4.07
N ALA A 466 4.72 8.11 3.80
CA ALA A 466 5.26 6.85 3.32
C ALA A 466 6.34 6.32 4.29
N TYR A 467 6.41 5.01 4.45
CA TYR A 467 7.44 4.37 5.27
C TYR A 467 8.82 4.48 4.60
N ASP A 468 9.83 4.89 5.37
CA ASP A 468 11.19 5.06 4.88
C ASP A 468 12.04 3.82 5.16
N PHE A 469 12.10 2.89 4.18
CA PHE A 469 12.95 1.72 4.23
C PHE A 469 14.42 2.12 4.18
N GLN A 470 15.17 1.68 5.19
CA GLN A 470 16.62 1.84 5.22
C GLN A 470 17.32 0.64 4.56
N PRO A 471 18.56 0.79 4.05
CA PRO A 471 19.31 -0.35 3.47
C PRO A 471 19.46 -1.50 4.45
N GLU A 472 19.59 -1.21 5.73
CA GLU A 472 19.73 -2.18 6.82
C GLU A 472 18.45 -2.99 7.07
N ASP A 473 17.32 -2.55 6.49
CA ASP A 473 16.06 -3.30 6.58
C ASP A 473 16.01 -4.51 5.63
N PHE A 474 17.05 -4.70 4.78
CA PHE A 474 17.09 -5.78 3.80
C PHE A 474 18.21 -6.78 4.12
N ASP A 475 17.83 -7.96 4.61
CA ASP A 475 18.72 -9.10 4.86
C ASP A 475 18.57 -10.13 3.72
N THR A 476 19.53 -10.14 2.81
CA THR A 476 19.55 -11.06 1.66
C THR A 476 20.41 -12.31 1.89
N ASP A 477 21.14 -12.37 2.98
CA ASP A 477 22.03 -13.52 3.33
C ASP A 477 21.25 -14.83 3.48
N LEU A 478 19.95 -14.76 3.80
CA LEU A 478 19.05 -15.92 3.90
C LEU A 478 19.02 -16.79 2.62
N TYR A 479 19.33 -16.19 1.47
CA TYR A 479 19.36 -16.87 0.18
C TYR A 479 20.73 -17.40 -0.19
N ARG A 480 21.80 -16.93 0.45
CA ARG A 480 23.19 -17.26 0.13
C ARG A 480 23.51 -18.74 0.39
N ASP A 481 22.93 -19.33 1.43
CA ASP A 481 23.15 -20.74 1.77
C ASP A 481 22.55 -21.73 0.75
N ARG A 482 21.71 -21.24 -0.16
CA ARG A 482 21.04 -22.04 -1.21
C ARG A 482 21.87 -22.21 -2.48
N VAL A 483 22.96 -21.47 -2.64
CA VAL A 483 23.69 -21.29 -3.89
C VAL A 483 25.19 -21.62 -3.74
N SER A 484 25.86 -21.84 -4.87
CA SER A 484 27.31 -22.09 -4.90
C SER A 484 27.95 -21.56 -6.17
N GLU A 485 29.13 -20.94 -6.04
CA GLU A 485 29.97 -20.51 -7.17
C GLU A 485 30.45 -21.70 -8.04
N SER A 486 30.73 -22.83 -7.43
CA SER A 486 31.12 -24.04 -8.16
C SER A 486 30.05 -24.54 -9.12
N GLU A 487 28.77 -24.28 -8.81
CA GLU A 487 27.66 -24.62 -9.69
C GLU A 487 27.64 -23.72 -10.92
N LEU A 488 27.94 -22.42 -10.81
CA LEU A 488 28.08 -21.54 -11.96
C LEU A 488 29.08 -22.10 -12.98
N TYR A 489 30.29 -22.41 -12.55
CA TYR A 489 31.31 -22.92 -13.46
C TYR A 489 30.95 -24.31 -14.01
N SER A 490 30.46 -25.20 -13.17
CA SER A 490 30.05 -26.56 -13.56
C SER A 490 28.94 -26.52 -14.63
N GLN A 491 27.93 -25.71 -14.45
CA GLN A 491 26.79 -25.61 -15.36
C GLN A 491 27.11 -24.79 -16.61
N ALA A 492 28.00 -23.81 -16.53
CA ALA A 492 28.56 -23.12 -17.69
C ALA A 492 29.50 -24.05 -18.51
N GLY A 493 30.10 -25.07 -17.88
CA GLY A 493 31.02 -26.00 -18.51
C GLY A 493 32.43 -25.43 -18.67
N VAL A 494 32.85 -24.57 -17.72
CA VAL A 494 34.19 -23.94 -17.69
C VAL A 494 34.79 -24.07 -16.31
N SER A 495 36.10 -23.82 -16.20
CA SER A 495 36.80 -23.80 -14.91
C SER A 495 36.97 -22.37 -14.38
N SER A 496 36.87 -21.39 -15.25
CA SER A 496 36.94 -19.93 -14.94
C SER A 496 36.19 -19.13 -15.99
N LEU A 497 35.69 -17.96 -15.63
CA LEU A 497 35.08 -17.02 -16.57
C LEU A 497 36.06 -16.49 -17.62
N ASP A 498 37.38 -16.53 -17.35
CA ASP A 498 38.42 -16.13 -18.31
C ASP A 498 38.54 -17.06 -19.54
N GLU A 499 38.00 -18.27 -19.47
CA GLU A 499 37.92 -19.20 -20.58
C GLU A 499 36.85 -18.84 -21.62
N LEU A 500 35.92 -17.96 -21.23
CA LEU A 500 34.76 -17.58 -22.05
C LEU A 500 35.11 -16.53 -23.11
N PRO A 501 34.43 -16.53 -24.25
CA PRO A 501 34.46 -15.39 -25.17
C PRO A 501 34.11 -14.10 -24.45
N LYS A 502 34.83 -13.04 -24.78
CA LYS A 502 34.57 -11.73 -24.18
C LYS A 502 33.96 -10.75 -25.19
N GLN A 503 33.03 -9.91 -24.73
CA GLN A 503 32.42 -8.85 -25.51
C GLN A 503 32.67 -7.52 -24.81
N VAL A 504 33.17 -6.52 -25.54
CA VAL A 504 33.28 -5.16 -25.04
C VAL A 504 31.94 -4.49 -25.16
N GLU A 505 31.47 -3.90 -24.08
CA GLU A 505 30.22 -3.16 -24.00
C GLU A 505 30.46 -1.76 -23.45
N GLU A 506 29.86 -0.78 -24.12
CA GLU A 506 29.79 0.61 -23.66
C GLU A 506 28.63 0.76 -22.71
N VAL A 507 28.90 1.21 -21.50
CA VAL A 507 27.90 1.43 -20.46
C VAL A 507 27.78 2.92 -20.18
N PRO A 508 26.60 3.53 -20.40
CA PRO A 508 26.38 4.92 -20.05
C PRO A 508 26.70 5.19 -18.58
N TYR A 509 27.33 6.33 -18.33
CA TYR A 509 27.77 6.69 -16.98
C TYR A 509 27.11 8.01 -16.56
N ALA A 510 27.86 9.08 -16.39
CA ALA A 510 27.36 10.41 -16.02
C ALA A 510 27.84 11.45 -17.03
N SER A 511 27.28 12.65 -17.00
CA SER A 511 27.60 13.73 -17.95
C SER A 511 29.10 14.08 -18.01
N SER A 512 29.79 13.99 -16.86
CA SER A 512 31.26 14.25 -16.78
C SER A 512 32.12 13.12 -17.33
N PHE A 513 31.58 11.91 -17.36
CA PHE A 513 32.20 10.69 -17.85
C PHE A 513 31.12 9.89 -18.59
N PRO A 514 30.82 10.21 -19.86
CA PRO A 514 29.62 9.72 -20.51
C PRO A 514 29.55 8.20 -20.63
N TYR A 515 30.70 7.53 -20.69
CA TYR A 515 30.73 6.08 -20.87
C TYR A 515 31.88 5.45 -20.10
N ASP A 516 31.63 4.23 -19.60
CA ASP A 516 32.63 3.24 -19.17
C ASP A 516 32.56 2.02 -20.07
N TYR A 517 33.62 1.25 -20.17
CA TYR A 517 33.70 0.07 -21.02
C TYR A 517 33.93 -1.16 -20.18
N TYR A 518 33.10 -2.18 -20.40
CA TYR A 518 33.20 -3.48 -19.73
C TYR A 518 33.58 -4.56 -20.75
N GLU A 519 34.59 -5.32 -20.46
CA GLU A 519 34.93 -6.55 -21.20
C GLU A 519 34.23 -7.74 -20.54
N ARG A 520 33.02 -8.06 -21.00
CA ARG A 520 32.12 -9.04 -20.38
C ARG A 520 32.43 -10.45 -20.86
N PRO A 521 32.64 -11.44 -19.96
CA PRO A 521 32.52 -12.85 -20.31
C PRO A 521 31.09 -13.13 -20.82
N VAL A 522 30.95 -13.87 -21.91
CA VAL A 522 29.65 -14.19 -22.52
C VAL A 522 29.32 -15.65 -22.26
N ILE A 523 28.17 -15.89 -21.60
CA ILE A 523 27.58 -17.20 -21.43
C ILE A 523 26.31 -17.27 -22.24
N GLU A 524 26.20 -18.29 -23.12
CA GLU A 524 25.06 -18.38 -24.03
C GLU A 524 24.40 -19.75 -24.00
N GLY A 525 23.07 -19.77 -24.00
CA GLY A 525 22.23 -20.96 -24.16
C GLY A 525 22.37 -21.99 -23.04
N LYS A 526 22.62 -21.55 -21.80
CA LYS A 526 22.79 -22.42 -20.64
C LYS A 526 21.59 -22.40 -19.72
N THR A 527 21.42 -23.49 -18.99
CA THR A 527 20.46 -23.58 -17.89
C THR A 527 21.21 -23.62 -16.57
N PHE A 528 20.83 -22.77 -15.65
CA PHE A 528 21.42 -22.63 -14.33
C PHE A 528 20.40 -22.94 -13.25
N THR A 529 20.82 -23.60 -12.20
CA THR A 529 20.03 -23.89 -11.01
C THR A 529 20.82 -23.54 -9.76
N ASN A 530 20.29 -22.65 -8.95
CA ASN A 530 20.87 -22.26 -7.65
C ASN A 530 22.36 -21.87 -7.76
N ILE A 531 22.66 -20.80 -8.49
CA ILE A 531 24.02 -20.34 -8.73
C ILE A 531 24.39 -19.09 -7.96
N LEU A 532 25.68 -18.98 -7.63
CA LEU A 532 26.29 -17.78 -7.12
C LEU A 532 27.20 -17.17 -8.19
N ILE A 533 26.97 -15.91 -8.52
CA ILE A 533 27.80 -15.12 -9.43
C ILE A 533 28.80 -14.34 -8.58
N PRO A 534 30.12 -14.62 -8.68
CA PRO A 534 31.11 -14.02 -7.81
C PRO A 534 31.36 -12.55 -8.13
N ARG A 535 31.99 -11.83 -7.21
CA ARG A 535 32.41 -10.44 -7.38
C ARG A 535 33.26 -10.28 -8.64
N GLY A 536 33.07 -9.18 -9.36
CA GLY A 536 33.82 -8.83 -10.54
C GLY A 536 33.51 -9.66 -11.78
N ALA A 537 32.54 -10.53 -11.74
CA ALA A 537 32.18 -11.39 -12.87
C ALA A 537 31.71 -10.59 -14.09
N ASN A 538 30.91 -9.51 -13.89
CA ASN A 538 30.43 -8.59 -14.92
C ASN A 538 29.93 -9.30 -16.21
N VAL A 539 29.25 -10.42 -16.08
CA VAL A 539 28.89 -11.37 -17.15
C VAL A 539 27.77 -10.81 -18.03
N LEU A 540 27.81 -11.15 -19.31
CA LEU A 540 26.67 -11.10 -20.23
C LEU A 540 26.09 -12.50 -20.37
N PHE A 541 24.91 -12.74 -19.85
CA PHE A 541 24.13 -13.94 -20.10
C PHE A 541 23.22 -13.72 -21.30
N ARG A 542 23.26 -14.65 -22.25
CA ARG A 542 22.42 -14.58 -23.45
C ARG A 542 21.69 -15.88 -23.70
N ASN A 543 20.37 -15.79 -23.91
CA ASN A 543 19.50 -16.96 -24.15
C ASN A 543 19.65 -18.02 -23.02
N CYS A 544 19.80 -17.60 -21.78
CA CYS A 544 20.00 -18.49 -20.64
C CYS A 544 18.71 -18.66 -19.84
N THR A 545 18.63 -19.80 -19.14
CA THR A 545 17.50 -20.10 -18.23
C THR A 545 18.02 -20.20 -16.81
N PHE A 546 17.34 -19.57 -15.86
CA PHE A 546 17.71 -19.58 -14.44
C PHE A 546 16.56 -20.18 -13.62
N ILE A 547 16.89 -21.13 -12.76
CA ILE A 547 15.94 -21.87 -11.93
C ILE A 547 16.35 -21.74 -10.47
N GLY A 548 15.41 -21.42 -9.59
CA GLY A 548 15.68 -21.22 -8.17
C GLY A 548 16.35 -19.88 -7.89
N VAL A 549 17.37 -19.85 -7.04
CA VAL A 549 18.07 -18.63 -6.63
C VAL A 549 19.27 -18.34 -7.54
N THR A 550 19.32 -17.13 -8.06
CA THR A 550 20.51 -16.56 -8.70
C THR A 550 21.07 -15.48 -7.78
N PHE A 551 22.12 -15.82 -7.01
CA PHE A 551 22.73 -14.91 -6.06
C PHE A 551 23.94 -14.19 -6.69
N ILE A 552 24.02 -12.86 -6.48
CA ILE A 552 25.08 -12.01 -7.07
C ILE A 552 25.86 -11.34 -5.94
N GLU A 553 27.13 -11.71 -5.80
CA GLU A 553 28.02 -11.12 -4.82
C GLU A 553 28.48 -9.72 -5.21
N THR A 554 28.62 -8.83 -4.23
CA THR A 554 29.32 -7.55 -4.36
C THR A 554 30.09 -7.21 -3.08
N TYR A 555 30.93 -6.19 -3.18
CA TYR A 555 31.60 -5.62 -2.01
C TYR A 555 30.66 -4.67 -1.30
N GLU A 556 30.32 -4.98 -0.06
CA GLU A 556 29.33 -4.23 0.71
C GLU A 556 29.87 -2.90 1.27
N ASP A 557 31.15 -2.87 1.73
CA ASP A 557 31.76 -1.66 2.33
C ASP A 557 32.24 -0.63 1.30
N ASN A 558 31.38 -0.28 0.35
CA ASN A 558 31.67 0.53 -0.82
C ASN A 558 31.55 2.07 -0.59
N GLN A 559 31.72 2.55 0.64
CA GLN A 559 31.53 3.95 1.04
C GLN A 559 32.64 4.92 0.58
N ASP A 560 33.70 4.43 -0.06
CA ASP A 560 34.78 5.30 -0.59
C ASP A 560 34.24 6.11 -1.78
N ILE A 561 34.34 7.44 -1.69
CA ILE A 561 33.88 8.37 -2.72
C ILE A 561 34.50 8.12 -4.11
N ASN A 562 35.68 7.48 -4.17
CA ASN A 562 36.33 7.16 -5.43
C ASN A 562 35.92 5.75 -5.95
N TYR A 563 35.07 5.02 -5.25
CA TYR A 563 34.70 3.66 -5.61
C TYR A 563 34.14 3.56 -7.04
N ASN A 564 33.29 4.51 -7.44
CA ASN A 564 32.71 4.54 -8.78
C ASN A 564 33.70 4.85 -9.91
N TYR A 565 34.82 5.50 -9.62
CA TYR A 565 35.77 5.98 -10.65
C TYR A 565 36.88 5.00 -10.97
N THR A 566 37.26 4.22 -9.98
CA THR A 566 38.40 3.31 -10.18
C THR A 566 38.05 2.23 -11.21
N GLY A 567 39.00 1.98 -12.10
CA GLY A 567 38.84 1.00 -13.17
C GLY A 567 37.98 1.50 -14.34
N MET A 568 37.63 2.79 -14.39
CA MET A 568 36.93 3.34 -15.55
C MET A 568 37.88 3.40 -16.76
N GLU A 569 37.43 2.86 -17.89
CA GLU A 569 38.21 2.74 -19.13
C GLU A 569 37.57 3.51 -20.27
N ASP A 570 38.38 3.83 -21.29
CA ASP A 570 37.90 4.28 -22.58
C ASP A 570 37.76 3.13 -23.59
N ALA A 571 37.33 3.44 -24.81
CA ALA A 571 37.16 2.44 -25.88
C ALA A 571 38.45 1.68 -26.27
N SER A 572 39.60 2.22 -25.88
CA SER A 572 40.90 1.58 -26.14
C SER A 572 41.41 0.72 -24.98
N GLY A 573 40.67 0.70 -23.84
CA GLY A 573 41.03 0.04 -22.60
C GLY A 573 42.05 0.84 -21.78
N GLU A 574 42.21 2.15 -22.07
CA GLU A 574 43.03 3.03 -21.23
C GLU A 574 42.19 3.57 -20.05
N LEU A 575 42.79 3.52 -18.84
CA LEU A 575 42.15 4.00 -17.63
C LEU A 575 41.90 5.51 -17.71
N LYS A 576 40.62 5.90 -17.56
CA LYS A 576 40.23 7.29 -17.42
C LYS A 576 40.51 7.86 -16.03
N HIS A 577 40.55 6.97 -15.05
CA HIS A 577 40.83 7.28 -13.66
C HIS A 577 41.92 6.34 -13.13
N PRO A 578 42.86 6.86 -12.33
CA PRO A 578 43.85 6.02 -11.69
C PRO A 578 43.18 5.08 -10.68
N ASP A 579 43.76 3.89 -10.55
CA ASP A 579 43.39 2.95 -9.50
C ASP A 579 43.55 3.58 -8.12
N ARG A 580 42.81 3.07 -7.15
CA ARG A 580 42.97 3.48 -5.75
C ARG A 580 44.39 3.19 -5.25
N SER A 581 44.85 4.06 -4.37
CA SER A 581 46.13 3.85 -3.70
C SER A 581 46.13 2.72 -2.67
N THR A 582 44.92 2.33 -2.22
CA THR A 582 44.70 1.22 -1.28
C THR A 582 43.79 0.20 -1.91
N PRO A 583 44.07 -1.09 -1.76
CA PRO A 583 43.15 -2.14 -2.24
C PRO A 583 41.74 -1.99 -1.70
N ILE A 584 40.77 -2.36 -2.52
CA ILE A 584 39.41 -2.63 -2.10
C ILE A 584 39.45 -4.00 -1.41
N ASP A 585 38.67 -4.24 -0.43
CA ASP A 585 38.53 -5.50 0.30
C ASP A 585 39.84 -6.00 0.97
N GLY A 586 40.73 -5.07 1.31
CA GLY A 586 41.88 -5.34 2.17
C GLY A 586 43.04 -6.08 1.54
N ALA A 587 42.98 -6.57 0.30
CA ALA A 587 44.07 -7.36 -0.22
C ALA A 587 44.32 -7.46 -1.73
N GLU A 588 43.32 -7.43 -2.60
CA GLU A 588 43.57 -7.99 -3.93
C GLU A 588 43.32 -7.06 -5.13
N SER A 589 42.38 -6.12 -5.05
CA SER A 589 42.08 -5.25 -6.18
C SER A 589 41.97 -3.76 -5.80
N ASN A 590 42.52 -2.91 -6.66
CA ASN A 590 42.37 -1.47 -6.60
C ASN A 590 41.25 -0.98 -7.53
N ASN A 591 40.62 -1.91 -8.25
CA ASN A 591 39.63 -1.66 -9.27
C ASN A 591 38.22 -2.04 -8.77
N SER A 592 37.30 -1.10 -8.77
CA SER A 592 35.94 -1.38 -8.32
C SER A 592 35.14 -2.29 -9.25
N LYS A 593 35.55 -2.47 -10.52
CA LYS A 593 34.95 -3.49 -11.40
C LYS A 593 35.18 -4.91 -10.90
N ASP A 594 36.33 -5.17 -10.24
CA ASP A 594 36.62 -6.47 -9.67
C ASP A 594 35.87 -6.74 -8.34
N ALA A 595 35.33 -5.71 -7.73
CA ALA A 595 34.65 -5.78 -6.44
C ALA A 595 33.13 -5.68 -6.54
N ALA A 596 32.59 -5.26 -7.69
CA ALA A 596 31.18 -5.07 -7.96
C ALA A 596 30.68 -5.97 -9.08
N ASN A 597 29.40 -5.93 -9.37
CA ASN A 597 28.81 -6.67 -10.47
C ASN A 597 27.87 -5.80 -11.32
N ASN A 598 28.28 -5.58 -12.57
CA ASN A 598 27.44 -5.01 -13.61
C ASN A 598 27.09 -6.14 -14.59
N ILE A 599 25.86 -6.67 -14.48
CA ILE A 599 25.42 -7.87 -15.20
C ILE A 599 24.35 -7.52 -16.20
N ARG A 600 24.44 -8.13 -17.39
CA ARG A 600 23.38 -8.05 -18.40
C ARG A 600 22.78 -9.41 -18.67
N PHE A 601 21.45 -9.45 -18.64
CA PHE A 601 20.63 -10.58 -19.04
C PHE A 601 19.91 -10.22 -20.35
N ASP A 602 20.22 -10.96 -21.41
CA ASP A 602 19.72 -10.73 -22.75
C ASP A 602 18.96 -11.97 -23.25
N ASN A 603 17.67 -11.85 -23.51
CA ASN A 603 16.78 -12.99 -23.84
C ASN A 603 16.84 -14.12 -22.81
N CYS A 604 16.80 -13.83 -21.55
CA CYS A 604 16.89 -14.83 -20.48
C CYS A 604 15.53 -15.15 -19.88
N THR A 605 15.35 -16.38 -19.40
CA THR A 605 14.13 -16.82 -18.71
C THR A 605 14.45 -17.17 -17.26
N PHE A 606 13.64 -16.69 -16.35
CA PHE A 606 13.77 -16.94 -14.92
C PHE A 606 12.56 -17.69 -14.38
N ALA A 607 12.82 -18.81 -13.71
CA ALA A 607 11.86 -19.54 -12.88
C ALA A 607 12.38 -19.51 -11.43
N GLY A 608 12.45 -18.33 -10.82
CA GLY A 608 13.04 -18.12 -9.50
C GLY A 608 13.31 -16.64 -9.22
N SER A 609 14.21 -16.39 -8.25
CA SER A 609 14.54 -15.07 -7.76
C SER A 609 16.00 -14.70 -8.02
N ILE A 610 16.22 -13.43 -8.38
CA ILE A 610 17.55 -12.82 -8.40
C ILE A 610 17.76 -12.12 -7.06
N VAL A 611 18.84 -12.46 -6.37
CA VAL A 611 19.17 -11.90 -5.06
C VAL A 611 20.60 -11.38 -5.07
N THR A 612 20.89 -10.25 -4.44
CA THR A 612 22.25 -9.70 -4.37
C THR A 612 22.67 -9.45 -2.93
N ASP A 613 23.98 -9.34 -2.67
CA ASP A 613 24.44 -8.69 -1.45
C ASP A 613 23.88 -7.25 -1.36
N SER A 614 23.86 -6.70 -0.15
CA SER A 614 23.37 -5.34 0.11
C SER A 614 24.53 -4.36 0.30
N PRO A 615 25.03 -3.71 -0.78
CA PRO A 615 26.07 -2.70 -0.64
C PRO A 615 25.58 -1.51 0.16
N LYS A 616 26.44 -0.92 1.00
CA LYS A 616 26.06 0.20 1.88
C LYS A 616 25.68 1.46 1.13
N GLU A 617 26.29 1.65 -0.04
CA GLU A 617 26.02 2.83 -0.86
C GLU A 617 25.56 2.45 -2.26
N PHE A 618 24.64 3.22 -2.79
CA PHE A 618 24.21 3.10 -4.17
C PHE A 618 25.34 3.50 -5.13
N THR A 619 25.56 2.69 -6.15
CA THR A 619 26.55 2.94 -7.20
C THR A 619 25.88 2.81 -8.56
N HIS A 620 25.69 3.90 -9.26
CA HIS A 620 24.89 3.94 -10.51
C HIS A 620 25.30 2.86 -11.54
N VAL A 621 26.58 2.60 -11.72
CA VAL A 621 27.10 1.70 -12.76
C VAL A 621 27.80 0.47 -12.22
N ARG A 622 28.42 0.54 -11.04
CA ARG A 622 29.20 -0.57 -10.51
C ARG A 622 28.35 -1.76 -10.13
N ASN A 623 27.24 -1.51 -9.45
CA ASN A 623 26.23 -2.53 -9.13
C ASN A 623 24.99 -2.29 -9.97
N LYS A 624 24.92 -2.97 -11.11
CA LYS A 624 23.83 -2.77 -12.08
C LYS A 624 23.36 -4.09 -12.67
N LEU A 625 22.06 -4.24 -12.78
CA LEU A 625 21.39 -5.32 -13.50
C LEU A 625 20.65 -4.74 -14.70
N THR A 626 20.98 -5.20 -15.89
CA THR A 626 20.33 -4.76 -17.15
C THR A 626 19.62 -5.95 -17.78
N PHE A 627 18.32 -5.78 -18.05
CA PHE A 627 17.48 -6.78 -18.70
C PHE A 627 17.08 -6.28 -20.09
N THR A 628 17.43 -7.08 -21.11
CA THR A 628 17.19 -6.73 -22.52
C THR A 628 16.62 -7.90 -23.31
N GLY A 629 16.11 -7.62 -24.51
CA GLY A 629 15.48 -8.62 -25.38
C GLY A 629 14.23 -9.23 -24.74
N ASP A 630 13.94 -10.47 -25.07
CA ASP A 630 12.74 -11.21 -24.60
C ASP A 630 12.99 -11.83 -23.22
N THR A 631 13.56 -11.06 -22.28
CA THR A 631 13.76 -11.53 -20.92
C THR A 631 12.41 -11.69 -20.23
N SER A 632 12.18 -12.86 -19.61
CA SER A 632 10.91 -13.21 -18.98
C SER A 632 11.09 -13.85 -17.61
N PHE A 633 10.09 -13.68 -16.76
CA PHE A 633 9.99 -14.34 -15.46
C PHE A 633 8.69 -15.18 -15.45
N GLU A 634 8.82 -16.45 -15.06
CA GLU A 634 7.63 -17.28 -14.87
C GLU A 634 6.84 -16.83 -13.64
N ASP A 635 5.53 -16.84 -13.74
CA ASP A 635 4.66 -16.67 -12.58
C ASP A 635 4.70 -17.94 -11.74
N LEU A 636 5.47 -17.91 -10.64
CA LEU A 636 5.64 -19.06 -9.75
C LEU A 636 4.35 -19.39 -8.97
N THR A 637 3.36 -18.51 -8.97
CA THR A 637 2.04 -18.79 -8.39
C THR A 637 1.16 -19.64 -9.32
N ASP A 638 1.50 -19.69 -10.62
CA ASP A 638 0.83 -20.56 -11.57
C ASP A 638 1.27 -22.03 -11.39
N PRO A 639 0.36 -22.94 -11.00
CA PRO A 639 0.71 -24.35 -10.83
C PRO A 639 1.18 -25.02 -12.14
N ASP A 640 0.83 -24.46 -13.29
CA ASP A 640 1.16 -24.98 -14.61
C ASP A 640 2.38 -24.30 -15.25
N ALA A 641 3.09 -23.40 -14.52
CA ALA A 641 4.32 -22.77 -15.00
C ALA A 641 5.37 -23.81 -15.43
N PRO A 642 5.82 -23.79 -16.69
CA PRO A 642 6.52 -24.94 -17.31
C PRO A 642 7.80 -25.35 -16.63
N LEU A 643 8.67 -24.37 -16.28
CA LEU A 643 9.95 -24.62 -15.62
C LEU A 643 9.75 -24.84 -14.12
N ALA A 644 9.00 -23.96 -13.48
CA ALA A 644 8.80 -24.03 -12.04
C ALA A 644 8.15 -25.34 -11.61
N SER A 645 7.07 -25.79 -12.30
CA SER A 645 6.42 -27.06 -11.99
C SER A 645 7.29 -28.29 -12.24
N THR A 646 8.31 -28.17 -13.10
CA THR A 646 9.20 -29.28 -13.46
C THR A 646 10.39 -29.41 -12.50
N TYR A 647 10.95 -28.29 -12.03
CA TYR A 647 12.24 -28.25 -11.34
C TYR A 647 12.18 -27.81 -9.89
N LEU A 648 11.09 -27.16 -9.46
CA LEU A 648 10.93 -26.67 -8.09
C LEU A 648 9.87 -27.49 -7.36
N THR A 649 10.08 -27.72 -6.07
CA THR A 649 9.04 -28.24 -5.17
C THR A 649 7.96 -27.18 -4.94
N GLU A 650 6.80 -27.59 -4.43
CA GLU A 650 5.72 -26.64 -4.10
C GLU A 650 6.15 -25.63 -3.03
N GLU A 651 6.92 -26.06 -2.03
CA GLU A 651 7.48 -25.22 -0.98
C GLU A 651 8.47 -24.19 -1.56
N GLU A 652 9.41 -24.62 -2.42
CA GLU A 652 10.36 -23.71 -3.08
C GLU A 652 9.64 -22.70 -3.98
N ARG A 653 8.61 -23.13 -4.73
CA ARG A 653 7.81 -22.23 -5.54
C ARG A 653 7.10 -21.17 -4.70
N ALA A 654 6.45 -21.59 -3.62
CA ALA A 654 5.74 -20.68 -2.72
C ALA A 654 6.68 -19.65 -2.08
N ASP A 655 7.88 -20.05 -1.72
CA ASP A 655 8.89 -19.14 -1.16
C ASP A 655 9.43 -18.17 -2.22
N LEU A 656 9.83 -18.69 -3.38
CA LEU A 656 10.40 -17.88 -4.46
C LEU A 656 9.37 -16.98 -5.17
N ALA A 657 8.08 -17.33 -5.12
CA ALA A 657 6.99 -16.49 -5.65
C ALA A 657 6.84 -15.15 -4.92
N ARG A 658 7.42 -15.03 -3.72
CA ARG A 658 7.37 -13.82 -2.90
C ARG A 658 8.25 -12.69 -3.45
N SER A 659 9.23 -12.99 -4.31
CA SER A 659 10.15 -12.00 -4.88
C SER A 659 10.68 -12.41 -6.25
N SER A 660 10.72 -11.46 -7.17
CA SER A 660 11.43 -11.62 -8.44
C SER A 660 12.87 -11.14 -8.34
N ILE A 661 13.10 -9.98 -7.73
CA ILE A 661 14.43 -9.36 -7.64
C ILE A 661 14.60 -8.73 -6.26
N LEU A 662 15.61 -9.15 -5.52
CA LEU A 662 16.03 -8.56 -4.26
C LEU A 662 17.46 -8.01 -4.41
N ALA A 663 17.58 -6.78 -4.88
CA ALA A 663 18.85 -6.15 -5.21
C ALA A 663 18.96 -4.74 -4.58
N PRO A 664 18.98 -4.66 -3.23
CA PRO A 664 19.06 -3.36 -2.56
C PRO A 664 20.32 -2.61 -2.99
N HIS A 665 20.18 -1.30 -3.25
CA HIS A 665 21.25 -0.42 -3.75
C HIS A 665 21.87 -0.80 -5.11
N TYR A 666 21.29 -1.73 -5.86
CA TYR A 666 21.62 -1.93 -7.27
C TYR A 666 20.79 -1.01 -8.17
N SER A 667 21.38 -0.57 -9.27
CA SER A 667 20.64 0.04 -10.37
C SER A 667 20.00 -1.08 -11.20
N ILE A 668 18.71 -1.02 -11.43
CA ILE A 668 18.00 -1.96 -12.30
C ILE A 668 17.50 -1.22 -13.53
N GLU A 669 17.85 -1.72 -14.69
CA GLU A 669 17.41 -1.18 -15.98
C GLU A 669 16.68 -2.28 -16.76
N MET A 670 15.45 -2.03 -17.12
CA MET A 670 14.64 -2.93 -17.92
C MET A 670 14.25 -2.24 -19.23
N GLY A 671 14.73 -2.81 -20.33
CA GLY A 671 14.46 -2.28 -21.67
C GLY A 671 14.07 -3.39 -22.62
N THR A 672 12.85 -3.90 -22.49
CA THR A 672 12.32 -4.91 -23.40
C THR A 672 11.35 -4.27 -24.37
N PHE A 673 11.78 -4.13 -25.59
CA PHE A 673 10.93 -3.65 -26.67
C PHE A 673 10.54 -4.81 -27.54
N THR A 674 9.28 -5.13 -27.56
CA THR A 674 8.76 -5.99 -28.61
C THR A 674 8.58 -5.19 -29.87
N THR A 675 8.87 -5.84 -31.00
CA THR A 675 8.49 -5.24 -32.28
C THR A 675 6.96 -5.18 -32.37
N PRO A 676 6.38 -4.23 -33.10
CA PRO A 676 4.93 -4.12 -33.28
C PRO A 676 4.26 -5.41 -33.78
N ASP A 677 5.05 -6.32 -34.36
CA ASP A 677 4.61 -7.59 -34.91
C ASP A 677 4.43 -8.70 -33.86
N VAL A 678 4.92 -8.48 -32.62
CA VAL A 678 4.82 -9.45 -31.48
C VAL A 678 4.36 -8.70 -30.22
N PRO A 679 3.09 -8.27 -30.18
CA PRO A 679 2.57 -7.42 -29.10
C PRO A 679 2.43 -8.12 -27.76
N ASP A 680 2.58 -9.42 -27.68
CA ASP A 680 2.33 -10.21 -26.47
C ASP A 680 3.59 -10.54 -25.67
N GLU A 681 4.78 -10.19 -26.18
CA GLU A 681 6.03 -10.37 -25.43
C GLU A 681 6.21 -9.26 -24.40
N LYS A 682 6.21 -9.62 -23.14
CA LYS A 682 6.40 -8.70 -22.02
C LYS A 682 7.18 -9.37 -20.89
N VAL A 683 7.89 -8.55 -20.13
CA VAL A 683 8.48 -8.97 -18.87
C VAL A 683 7.36 -9.06 -17.84
N ASN A 684 7.11 -10.24 -17.33
CA ASN A 684 6.18 -10.46 -16.23
C ASN A 684 6.96 -10.64 -14.94
N LEU A 685 6.76 -9.76 -13.98
CA LEU A 685 7.39 -9.81 -12.67
C LEU A 685 6.32 -10.03 -11.60
N SER A 686 6.58 -10.94 -10.68
CA SER A 686 5.66 -11.20 -9.56
C SER A 686 6.37 -11.09 -8.21
N GLY A 687 5.60 -10.79 -7.16
CA GLY A 687 6.13 -10.61 -5.80
C GLY A 687 6.82 -9.27 -5.59
N THR A 688 7.79 -9.26 -4.68
CA THR A 688 8.52 -8.05 -4.30
C THR A 688 9.73 -7.84 -5.19
N ILE A 689 9.91 -6.60 -5.63
CA ILE A 689 11.10 -6.11 -6.34
C ILE A 689 11.77 -5.08 -5.45
N VAL A 690 13.03 -5.31 -5.09
CA VAL A 690 13.86 -4.36 -4.36
C VAL A 690 15.01 -3.91 -5.24
N ALA A 691 15.24 -2.62 -5.35
CA ALA A 691 16.30 -1.99 -6.11
C ALA A 691 16.91 -0.79 -5.38
N GLY A 692 18.07 -0.34 -5.76
CA GLY A 692 18.51 1.02 -5.42
C GLY A 692 17.69 2.06 -6.17
N LEU A 693 17.76 1.99 -7.49
CA LEU A 693 16.87 2.70 -8.44
C LEU A 693 16.40 1.71 -9.50
N ILE A 694 15.26 2.03 -10.10
CA ILE A 694 14.71 1.25 -11.20
C ILE A 694 14.35 2.16 -12.37
N ASP A 695 14.77 1.76 -13.57
CA ASP A 695 14.37 2.37 -14.85
C ASP A 695 13.69 1.29 -15.69
N MET A 696 12.40 1.47 -15.93
CA MET A 696 11.58 0.52 -16.68
C MET A 696 11.12 1.15 -17.99
N ARG A 697 11.45 0.50 -19.10
CA ARG A 697 11.06 0.90 -20.45
C ARG A 697 10.53 -0.30 -21.24
N GLY A 698 9.56 -0.11 -22.10
CA GLY A 698 9.03 -1.17 -22.96
C GLY A 698 7.80 -1.88 -22.37
N ASN A 699 7.64 -3.18 -22.63
CA ASN A 699 6.48 -3.97 -22.22
C ASN A 699 6.75 -4.70 -20.91
N ILE A 700 6.16 -4.22 -19.81
CA ILE A 700 6.41 -4.77 -18.47
C ILE A 700 5.08 -4.87 -17.72
N ASP A 701 4.84 -6.02 -17.09
CA ASP A 701 3.74 -6.26 -16.18
C ASP A 701 4.30 -6.68 -14.81
N VAL A 702 4.04 -5.89 -13.80
CA VAL A 702 4.46 -6.15 -12.41
C VAL A 702 3.22 -6.45 -11.58
N ARG A 703 3.22 -7.61 -10.92
CA ARG A 703 2.21 -7.99 -9.95
C ARG A 703 2.84 -8.12 -8.57
N GLY A 704 2.70 -7.11 -7.73
CA GLY A 704 3.31 -7.10 -6.40
C GLY A 704 3.72 -5.70 -5.94
N THR A 705 4.92 -5.59 -5.38
CA THR A 705 5.44 -4.36 -4.77
C THR A 705 6.84 -4.03 -5.28
N ILE A 706 7.08 -2.78 -5.61
CA ILE A 706 8.41 -2.25 -5.94
C ILE A 706 8.89 -1.37 -4.78
N LEU A 707 10.07 -1.66 -4.24
CA LEU A 707 10.72 -0.90 -3.19
C LEU A 707 12.07 -0.39 -3.67
N THR A 708 12.32 0.93 -3.60
CA THR A 708 13.63 1.47 -3.96
C THR A 708 14.34 2.10 -2.77
N THR A 709 15.64 1.82 -2.62
CA THR A 709 16.42 2.09 -1.42
C THR A 709 17.34 3.31 -1.54
N PHE A 710 17.61 3.82 -2.74
CA PHE A 710 18.50 4.97 -2.94
C PHE A 710 17.87 6.25 -2.42
N ASN A 711 18.57 6.94 -1.51
CA ASN A 711 18.18 8.26 -1.02
C ASN A 711 19.11 9.35 -1.60
N PRO A 712 18.60 10.21 -2.50
CA PRO A 712 19.41 11.29 -3.10
C PRO A 712 19.90 12.34 -2.11
N GLN A 713 19.31 12.43 -0.94
CA GLN A 713 19.67 13.42 0.09
C GLN A 713 20.87 12.99 0.93
N SER A 714 21.12 11.70 1.05
CA SER A 714 22.29 11.17 1.74
C SER A 714 23.52 11.27 0.84
N ASN A 715 24.10 12.46 0.70
CA ASN A 715 25.31 12.72 -0.11
C ASN A 715 26.58 12.00 0.38
N THR A 716 26.45 10.85 1.00
CA THR A 716 27.57 10.09 1.56
C THR A 716 28.13 9.06 0.59
N GLY A 717 27.37 8.72 -0.44
CA GLY A 717 27.75 7.67 -1.39
C GLY A 717 28.62 8.11 -2.54
N PRO A 718 29.27 7.17 -3.22
CA PRO A 718 30.11 7.42 -4.38
C PRO A 718 29.30 7.67 -5.66
N VAL A 719 28.21 8.42 -5.57
CA VAL A 719 27.45 8.84 -6.73
C VAL A 719 28.16 9.98 -7.41
N LEU A 720 28.54 9.74 -8.61
CA LEU A 720 29.46 10.57 -9.34
C LEU A 720 28.86 11.81 -9.95
N GLY A 721 29.52 12.97 -9.71
CA GLY A 721 29.57 14.16 -10.57
C GLY A 721 28.26 14.84 -10.89
N GLU A 722 27.19 14.13 -10.76
CA GLU A 722 25.83 14.56 -10.86
C GLU A 722 25.36 14.84 -9.43
N THR A 723 24.66 15.92 -9.25
CA THR A 723 23.95 16.11 -7.99
C THR A 723 22.94 14.98 -7.87
N SER A 724 22.99 14.24 -6.76
CA SER A 724 22.09 13.11 -6.45
C SER A 724 20.62 13.26 -6.89
N PRO A 725 20.05 14.48 -6.97
CA PRO A 725 18.68 14.67 -7.44
C PRO A 725 18.38 14.29 -8.88
N ASN A 726 19.38 14.04 -9.70
CA ASN A 726 19.17 13.65 -11.10
C ASN A 726 18.93 12.14 -11.28
N PHE A 727 19.12 11.34 -10.21
CA PHE A 727 18.80 9.93 -10.23
C PHE A 727 17.41 9.68 -9.67
N ASN A 728 16.53 9.16 -10.49
CA ASN A 728 15.13 8.94 -10.20
C ASN A 728 14.72 7.50 -10.45
N THR A 729 13.68 7.04 -9.76
CA THR A 729 12.95 5.85 -10.16
C THR A 729 12.06 6.23 -11.34
N THR A 730 12.34 5.68 -12.53
CA THR A 730 11.71 6.08 -13.78
C THR A 730 10.90 4.93 -14.37
N LEU A 731 9.65 5.21 -14.73
CA LEU A 731 8.73 4.29 -15.37
C LEU A 731 8.23 4.91 -16.67
N GLY A 732 8.48 4.27 -17.82
CA GLY A 732 8.02 4.73 -19.10
C GLY A 732 8.85 5.89 -19.67
N TYR A 733 8.27 6.60 -20.63
CA TYR A 733 8.92 7.66 -21.39
C TYR A 733 8.30 9.03 -21.08
N PHE A 734 9.13 10.06 -21.13
CA PHE A 734 8.72 11.46 -21.00
C PHE A 734 8.82 12.20 -22.33
N THR A 735 8.14 13.33 -22.43
CA THR A 735 8.15 14.18 -23.63
C THR A 735 9.45 14.98 -23.75
N ASP A 736 10.06 15.29 -22.62
CA ASP A 736 11.30 16.03 -22.50
C ASP A 736 12.19 15.24 -21.51
N GLU A 737 12.99 14.32 -22.05
CA GLU A 737 13.83 13.44 -21.24
C GLU A 737 15.16 14.09 -20.84
N ASP A 738 15.70 14.97 -21.68
CA ASP A 738 16.99 15.62 -21.45
C ASP A 738 16.87 16.99 -20.74
N GLY A 739 15.65 17.49 -20.56
CA GLY A 739 15.36 18.71 -19.81
C GLY A 739 15.67 19.99 -20.59
N ASP A 740 15.72 19.92 -21.90
CA ASP A 740 16.02 21.08 -22.77
C ASP A 740 14.77 21.91 -23.13
N GLN A 741 13.59 21.49 -22.67
CA GLN A 741 12.27 22.09 -22.90
C GLN A 741 11.76 21.95 -24.35
N GLU A 742 12.39 21.12 -25.14
CA GLU A 742 11.86 20.69 -26.42
C GLU A 742 11.17 19.33 -26.27
N VAL A 743 10.17 19.07 -27.09
CA VAL A 743 9.46 17.78 -27.09
C VAL A 743 10.29 16.76 -27.84
N ASP A 744 10.75 15.72 -27.12
CA ASP A 744 11.45 14.60 -27.72
C ASP A 744 10.56 13.86 -28.72
N GLU A 745 11.16 13.40 -29.81
CA GLU A 745 10.46 12.56 -30.76
C GLU A 745 10.01 11.25 -30.12
N LEU A 746 8.74 10.90 -30.27
CA LEU A 746 8.22 9.62 -29.80
C LEU A 746 8.96 8.46 -30.48
N PRO A 747 9.31 7.39 -29.74
CA PRO A 747 9.98 6.24 -30.33
C PRO A 747 9.22 5.70 -31.54
N VAL A 748 9.91 5.48 -32.65
CA VAL A 748 9.29 5.02 -33.90
C VAL A 748 8.62 3.66 -33.75
N ASN A 749 9.15 2.82 -32.89
CA ASN A 749 8.67 1.46 -32.62
C ASN A 749 7.66 1.38 -31.46
N GLY A 750 7.21 2.52 -30.92
CA GLY A 750 6.33 2.58 -29.77
C GLY A 750 7.09 2.81 -28.45
N MET A 751 6.34 2.89 -27.36
CA MET A 751 6.85 3.10 -26.01
C MET A 751 6.79 1.83 -25.17
N GLY A 752 6.03 0.84 -25.61
CA GLY A 752 5.62 -0.28 -24.77
C GLY A 752 4.48 0.09 -23.81
N ARG A 753 4.12 -0.85 -22.97
CA ARG A 753 3.07 -0.73 -21.95
C ARG A 753 3.61 -1.20 -20.61
N ILE A 754 3.50 -0.37 -19.59
CA ILE A 754 3.89 -0.73 -18.23
C ILE A 754 2.65 -0.77 -17.36
N SER A 755 2.39 -1.93 -16.76
CA SER A 755 1.32 -2.15 -15.79
C SER A 755 1.93 -2.59 -14.47
N ILE A 756 1.66 -1.86 -13.40
CA ILE A 756 2.11 -2.22 -12.05
C ILE A 756 0.87 -2.40 -11.20
N ARG A 757 0.68 -3.60 -10.65
CA ARG A 757 -0.49 -3.95 -9.85
C ARG A 757 -0.06 -4.45 -8.48
N TYR A 758 -0.46 -3.74 -7.45
CA TYR A 758 -0.32 -4.22 -6.08
C TYR A 758 -1.25 -5.42 -5.85
N ASP A 759 -0.67 -6.52 -5.40
CA ASP A 759 -1.43 -7.72 -5.03
C ASP A 759 -1.26 -8.03 -3.55
N PRO A 760 -2.30 -7.80 -2.73
CA PRO A 760 -2.22 -8.06 -1.30
C PRO A 760 -2.16 -9.56 -0.95
N SER A 761 -2.42 -10.45 -1.90
CA SER A 761 -2.34 -11.90 -1.68
C SER A 761 -0.90 -12.44 -1.78
N LEU A 762 0.02 -11.66 -2.32
CA LEU A 762 1.44 -12.03 -2.40
C LEU A 762 2.15 -11.59 -1.11
N PRO A 763 2.57 -12.52 -0.25
CA PRO A 763 3.32 -12.18 0.95
C PRO A 763 4.69 -11.61 0.58
N LEU A 764 5.23 -10.78 1.45
CA LEU A 764 6.60 -10.29 1.30
C LEU A 764 7.60 -11.44 1.49
N PRO A 765 8.79 -11.38 0.89
CA PRO A 765 9.85 -12.30 1.21
C PRO A 765 10.36 -12.08 2.65
N ASP A 766 10.94 -13.14 3.23
CA ASP A 766 11.70 -13.02 4.47
C ASP A 766 12.93 -12.14 4.25
N GLY A 767 13.41 -11.49 5.31
CA GLY A 767 14.58 -10.60 5.25
C GLY A 767 14.26 -9.12 5.00
N ILE A 768 13.03 -8.76 4.68
CA ILE A 768 12.63 -7.34 4.61
C ILE A 768 12.06 -6.93 5.97
N THR A 769 12.82 -6.15 6.74
CA THR A 769 12.35 -5.62 8.03
C THR A 769 11.43 -4.42 7.80
N GLY A 770 10.25 -4.48 8.37
CA GLY A 770 9.28 -3.39 8.22
C GLY A 770 8.20 -3.39 9.30
N PRO A 771 7.39 -2.33 9.35
CA PRO A 771 6.32 -2.21 10.32
C PRO A 771 5.21 -3.22 10.08
N ILE A 772 4.48 -3.48 11.15
CA ILE A 772 3.24 -4.26 11.11
C ILE A 772 2.02 -3.36 11.25
N GLU A 773 0.87 -3.92 10.96
CA GLU A 773 -0.42 -3.30 11.25
C GLU A 773 -1.40 -4.31 11.83
N LEU A 774 -2.45 -3.79 12.44
CA LEU A 774 -3.57 -4.56 12.95
C LEU A 774 -4.78 -4.29 12.05
N ARG A 775 -5.04 -5.22 11.14
CA ARG A 775 -6.11 -5.13 10.15
C ARG A 775 -7.40 -5.76 10.66
N LEU A 776 -8.52 -5.06 10.50
CA LEU A 776 -9.83 -5.64 10.83
C LEU A 776 -10.17 -6.81 9.90
N ILE A 777 -10.49 -7.95 10.48
CA ILE A 777 -10.98 -9.11 9.73
C ILE A 777 -12.46 -8.88 9.38
N ALA A 778 -12.75 -8.85 8.07
CA ALA A 778 -14.10 -8.57 7.58
C ALA A 778 -15.12 -9.59 8.12
N GLY A 779 -16.31 -9.09 8.52
CA GLY A 779 -17.39 -9.94 9.01
C GLY A 779 -17.28 -10.36 10.48
N THR A 780 -16.21 -9.97 11.20
CA THR A 780 -16.05 -10.31 12.63
C THR A 780 -16.62 -9.23 13.56
N TYR A 781 -17.00 -8.07 13.05
CA TYR A 781 -17.66 -7.03 13.84
C TYR A 781 -19.01 -7.50 14.37
N ARG A 782 -19.17 -7.44 15.70
CA ARG A 782 -20.40 -7.85 16.40
C ARG A 782 -20.78 -6.83 17.46
N GLU A 783 -22.06 -6.51 17.51
CA GLU A 783 -22.65 -5.74 18.61
C GLU A 783 -23.39 -6.69 19.55
N GLY A 784 -23.10 -6.61 20.83
CA GLY A 784 -23.73 -7.40 21.89
C GLY A 784 -24.40 -6.51 22.94
N GLY A 785 -25.46 -7.03 23.54
CA GLY A 785 -26.01 -6.51 24.77
C GLY A 785 -25.73 -7.51 25.87
N ALA A 786 -25.08 -7.14 26.96
CA ALA A 786 -25.07 -7.95 28.16
C ALA A 786 -26.54 -8.09 28.66
N GLN A 787 -27.01 -9.31 28.83
CA GLN A 787 -28.31 -9.60 29.46
C GLN A 787 -28.24 -9.32 30.96
#